data_fbe7ee4546c03f7393504a5e67421e03
#
_entry.id   fbe7ee4546c03f7393504a5e67421e03
#
_cell.length_a   1.000
_cell.length_b   1.000
_cell.length_c   1.000
_cell.angle_alpha   90.00
_cell.angle_beta   90.00
_cell.angle_gamma   90.00
#
_symmetry.space_group_name_H-M   'P 1'
#
loop_
_entity.id
_entity.type
_entity.pdbx_description
1 polymer ?
#
loop_
_entity_poly.entity_id
_entity_poly.type
_entity_poly.pdbx_seq_one_letter_code
_entity_poly.pdbx_strand_id
1 'polypeptide(L)'
;MRAASYTGILALVGTLSAACGGGGQAPNEQGTTASNGGGGSSASADKNAYPVFPDADSGADPAVPAEQGGRGFTGNGWDTNSNYDLVGEPRATKGGVLRQHILDFPGTLRVLGGPESNTALNFMIKPMVYETLLTLHPTTLQWMPQLATHWQISEDRLTYRFRLDPNARFSDGQPVVAEDVVASWAFMMDKGLQDPSSQLVYSKFDRPVAESKYIVRVKSNQLNWRNFLYFSGDLSVLPSSLLKTVDGARYLKEYNFKLMPGTGPYIVNDTDIVKGQSVTIRRRNDYWGAKQRRNVGLNNFDEIRQVVVRDDNLAFEMFKRGDLDHYFVNVSRQWIEELNFPDVQRGLIQKRKIFNDSPTGTQGLAFNTRKEPWSDIRVRRALAHLLNREMLIQKLFYNEYVPQHTYFGGAYENPGNPKTAYDPKRALELLAEAGWKERDAQGRLVKAGRPLNVELLYYSKTSEPFLTIYQEELRRVGISLNLRLVTGETMFQLVMQRRFDLAAMGWGGLLFPNPETSWHSSLADVNDNNNITGFKDTRVDELLVAYDREFDQAKRLEIIREIDGIVANAHHYILEWDAPFHRIAYWNKFGHPDSYFTRIGDYRDMPSLWWRDQQKEAQLAQARRDSSMTFAVGTTEVRPWGNLGEPGAPVSGTR
;
A
#
# COMPACT_ATOMS: atom_id res chain seq x y z
N MET A 1 10.84 11.34 -0.88
CA MET A 1 9.67 11.49 -1.74
C MET A 1 9.07 10.12 -1.94
N ARG A 2 8.03 9.78 -1.24
CA ARG A 2 7.13 8.74 -1.70
C ARG A 2 6.08 9.48 -2.52
N ALA A 3 6.21 9.44 -3.82
CA ALA A 3 5.16 9.86 -4.71
C ALA A 3 3.89 9.09 -4.32
N ALA A 4 2.75 9.76 -4.29
CA ALA A 4 1.48 9.07 -4.21
C ALA A 4 1.45 8.03 -5.32
N SER A 5 1.63 6.76 -4.92
CA SER A 5 1.71 5.65 -5.86
C SER A 5 0.33 5.43 -6.42
N TYR A 6 0.13 5.81 -7.66
CA TYR A 6 -1.00 5.39 -8.43
C TYR A 6 -0.74 3.96 -8.92
N THR A 7 -1.07 3.01 -8.09
CA THR A 7 -1.35 1.65 -8.56
C THR A 7 -2.27 0.99 -7.55
N GLY A 8 -3.54 1.09 -7.84
CA GLY A 8 -4.49 0.16 -7.32
C GLY A 8 -4.13 -1.23 -7.83
N ILE A 9 -4.35 -2.14 -7.01
CA ILE A 9 -4.50 -3.57 -7.14
C ILE A 9 -3.37 -4.32 -6.45
N LEU A 10 -3.77 -4.85 -5.31
CA LEU A 10 -3.28 -6.05 -4.65
C LEU A 10 -1.99 -5.95 -3.86
N ALA A 11 -2.16 -5.61 -2.61
CA ALA A 11 -1.26 -6.07 -1.59
C ALA A 11 -2.05 -6.97 -0.65
N LEU A 12 -1.72 -8.22 -0.63
CA LEU A 12 -1.85 -9.09 0.54
C LEU A 12 -1.86 -10.57 0.16
N VAL A 13 -0.94 -11.39 0.68
CA VAL A 13 -1.16 -12.80 0.98
C VAL A 13 -0.12 -13.48 1.82
N GLY A 14 -0.62 -14.22 2.76
CA GLY A 14 0.10 -15.14 3.60
C GLY A 14 0.15 -16.57 3.08
N THR A 15 1.09 -17.27 3.60
CA THR A 15 1.42 -18.66 3.33
C THR A 15 0.42 -19.64 3.94
N LEU A 16 -0.04 -20.59 3.16
CA LEU A 16 -0.64 -21.83 3.66
C LEU A 16 0.47 -22.84 3.96
N SER A 17 0.67 -23.14 5.23
CA SER A 17 1.38 -24.34 5.64
C SER A 17 0.35 -25.38 6.05
N ALA A 18 0.26 -26.45 5.30
CA ALA A 18 -0.42 -27.65 5.77
C ALA A 18 0.42 -28.27 6.89
N ALA A 19 -0.06 -28.24 8.11
CA ALA A 19 0.52 -29.01 9.22
C ALA A 19 -0.25 -30.33 9.36
N CYS A 20 0.38 -31.42 8.97
CA CYS A 20 0.02 -32.75 9.48
C CYS A 20 0.70 -32.96 10.84
N GLY A 21 -0.07 -33.53 11.78
CA GLY A 21 0.19 -33.56 13.20
C GLY A 21 1.34 -34.44 13.66
N GLY A 22 1.66 -34.29 14.93
CA GLY A 22 2.50 -35.16 15.73
C GLY A 22 2.80 -34.52 17.09
N GLY A 23 2.18 -35.04 18.13
CA GLY A 23 2.31 -34.54 19.49
C GLY A 23 3.66 -34.86 20.13
N GLY A 24 4.04 -34.06 21.12
CA GLY A 24 5.17 -34.29 21.98
C GLY A 24 5.23 -33.26 23.09
N GLN A 25 5.06 -33.74 24.30
CA GLN A 25 5.02 -33.00 25.57
C GLN A 25 6.34 -32.31 25.91
N ALA A 26 6.18 -31.23 26.69
CA ALA A 26 7.22 -30.44 27.32
C ALA A 26 8.13 -31.18 28.30
N PRO A 27 9.24 -30.57 28.73
CA PRO A 27 9.36 -30.37 30.17
C PRO A 27 9.67 -28.93 30.60
N ASN A 28 9.17 -28.66 31.81
CA ASN A 28 9.48 -27.54 32.69
C ASN A 28 10.97 -27.45 33.03
N GLU A 29 11.52 -26.23 33.08
CA GLU A 29 12.53 -25.89 34.07
C GLU A 29 12.36 -24.45 34.58
N GLN A 30 12.38 -24.35 35.90
CA GLN A 30 12.35 -23.15 36.72
C GLN A 30 13.77 -22.56 36.88
N GLY A 31 13.85 -21.25 37.00
CA GLY A 31 15.11 -20.61 37.42
C GLY A 31 15.01 -19.09 37.51
N THR A 32 14.54 -18.60 38.64
CA THR A 32 14.92 -17.49 39.55
C THR A 32 15.47 -16.17 39.01
N THR A 33 14.67 -15.14 39.27
CA THR A 33 14.89 -13.79 39.85
C THR A 33 16.17 -13.02 39.61
N ALA A 34 15.99 -11.77 39.07
CA ALA A 34 16.56 -10.56 39.66
C ALA A 34 15.74 -9.32 39.24
N SER A 35 15.49 -8.47 40.20
CA SER A 35 14.65 -7.29 40.20
C SER A 35 15.38 -6.03 39.71
N ASN A 36 14.66 -5.12 39.11
CA ASN A 36 14.44 -3.69 39.41
C ASN A 36 14.44 -2.78 38.19
N GLY A 37 13.40 -1.95 38.13
CA GLY A 37 13.43 -0.71 37.40
C GLY A 37 12.08 -0.36 36.75
N GLY A 38 11.25 0.43 37.43
CA GLY A 38 9.91 0.88 37.09
C GLY A 38 9.68 1.26 35.64
N GLY A 39 8.80 0.53 35.02
CA GLY A 39 8.09 0.88 33.81
C GLY A 39 6.70 0.30 33.93
N GLY A 40 5.67 1.14 33.79
CA GLY A 40 4.29 0.73 33.93
C GLY A 40 3.99 -0.53 33.12
N SER A 41 3.65 -1.61 33.79
CA SER A 41 3.22 -2.85 33.17
C SER A 41 1.91 -2.59 32.42
N SER A 42 1.98 -2.57 31.12
CA SER A 42 0.79 -2.81 30.31
C SER A 42 0.33 -4.22 30.64
N ALA A 43 -0.74 -4.34 31.42
CA ALA A 43 -1.40 -5.63 31.61
C ALA A 43 -1.74 -6.12 30.20
N SER A 44 -1.14 -7.23 29.77
CA SER A 44 -1.51 -7.87 28.50
C SER A 44 -2.99 -8.19 28.59
N ALA A 45 -3.80 -7.60 27.71
CA ALA A 45 -5.24 -7.87 27.67
C ALA A 45 -5.43 -9.38 27.50
N ASP A 46 -6.30 -9.96 28.32
CA ASP A 46 -6.62 -11.38 28.21
C ASP A 46 -7.21 -11.65 26.82
N LYS A 47 -6.51 -12.43 26.02
CA LYS A 47 -6.96 -12.81 24.67
C LYS A 47 -8.35 -13.45 24.68
N ASN A 48 -8.72 -14.15 25.73
CA ASN A 48 -10.00 -14.85 25.86
C ASN A 48 -11.17 -13.89 26.20
N ALA A 49 -10.88 -12.66 26.64
CA ALA A 49 -11.90 -11.65 26.92
C ALA A 49 -12.61 -11.13 25.64
N TYR A 50 -12.03 -11.36 24.48
CA TYR A 50 -12.55 -10.83 23.21
C TYR A 50 -12.80 -11.97 22.22
N PRO A 51 -14.04 -12.52 22.17
CA PRO A 51 -14.38 -13.62 21.28
C PRO A 51 -14.27 -13.22 19.80
N VAL A 52 -13.93 -14.20 18.95
CA VAL A 52 -13.81 -13.97 17.49
C VAL A 52 -15.16 -13.60 16.89
N PHE A 53 -16.19 -14.37 17.24
CA PHE A 53 -17.57 -14.18 16.80
C PHE A 53 -18.49 -14.11 18.02
N PRO A 54 -18.63 -12.93 18.66
CA PRO A 54 -19.60 -12.75 19.72
C PRO A 54 -21.00 -12.91 19.13
N ASP A 55 -21.88 -13.56 19.85
CA ASP A 55 -23.25 -13.85 19.40
C ASP A 55 -23.31 -14.63 18.07
N ALA A 56 -22.37 -15.58 17.86
CA ALA A 56 -22.28 -16.37 16.64
C ALA A 56 -23.67 -16.87 16.20
N ASP A 57 -23.95 -16.71 14.90
CA ASP A 57 -25.19 -17.14 14.24
C ASP A 57 -26.49 -16.49 14.74
N SER A 58 -26.44 -15.46 15.61
CA SER A 58 -27.66 -14.81 16.12
C SER A 58 -28.53 -14.19 15.00
N GLY A 59 -27.88 -13.71 13.93
CA GLY A 59 -28.52 -13.14 12.75
C GLY A 59 -28.84 -14.13 11.64
N ALA A 60 -28.66 -15.45 11.89
CA ALA A 60 -28.92 -16.47 10.89
C ALA A 60 -30.42 -16.60 10.61
N ASP A 61 -30.74 -16.75 9.31
CA ASP A 61 -32.09 -17.07 8.86
C ASP A 61 -32.50 -18.45 9.41
N PRO A 62 -33.61 -18.54 10.15
CA PRO A 62 -34.08 -19.83 10.70
C PRO A 62 -34.39 -20.89 9.65
N ALA A 63 -34.65 -20.50 8.41
CA ALA A 63 -34.92 -21.41 7.31
C ALA A 63 -33.65 -22.04 6.72
N VAL A 64 -32.45 -21.55 7.08
CA VAL A 64 -31.19 -22.11 6.61
C VAL A 64 -30.62 -23.09 7.63
N PRO A 65 -30.49 -24.37 7.29
CA PRO A 65 -29.98 -25.39 8.21
C PRO A 65 -28.48 -25.21 8.49
N ALA A 66 -27.98 -25.79 9.57
CA ALA A 66 -26.61 -25.67 10.03
C ALA A 66 -25.58 -26.10 8.97
N GLU A 67 -25.80 -27.21 8.28
CA GLU A 67 -24.93 -27.73 7.22
C GLU A 67 -24.86 -26.83 5.98
N GLN A 68 -25.81 -25.93 5.83
CA GLN A 68 -25.83 -24.88 4.80
C GLN A 68 -25.31 -23.54 5.32
N GLY A 69 -24.60 -23.54 6.44
CA GLY A 69 -24.00 -22.35 7.04
C GLY A 69 -24.96 -21.56 7.96
N GLY A 70 -26.15 -22.05 8.25
CA GLY A 70 -27.12 -21.44 9.17
C GLY A 70 -26.72 -21.58 10.63
N ARG A 71 -27.72 -21.35 11.53
CA ARG A 71 -27.50 -21.41 12.97
C ARG A 71 -27.01 -22.81 13.40
N GLY A 72 -25.93 -22.81 14.21
CA GLY A 72 -25.31 -24.04 14.70
C GLY A 72 -24.35 -24.69 13.73
N PHE A 73 -23.87 -23.96 12.75
CA PHE A 73 -22.79 -24.40 11.85
C PHE A 73 -21.54 -24.80 12.65
N THR A 74 -21.11 -26.04 12.52
CA THR A 74 -20.03 -26.61 13.35
C THR A 74 -18.62 -26.32 12.82
N GLY A 75 -18.48 -25.99 11.55
CA GLY A 75 -17.19 -25.79 10.91
C GLY A 75 -16.35 -27.06 10.74
N ASN A 76 -16.93 -28.27 10.92
CA ASN A 76 -16.19 -29.53 10.74
C ASN A 76 -15.65 -29.66 9.31
N GLY A 77 -14.31 -29.82 9.17
CA GLY A 77 -13.64 -29.87 7.88
C GLY A 77 -13.47 -28.51 7.20
N TRP A 78 -13.66 -27.42 7.92
CA TRP A 78 -13.40 -26.06 7.48
C TRP A 78 -12.26 -25.43 8.27
N ASP A 79 -11.50 -24.59 7.62
CA ASP A 79 -10.50 -23.76 8.26
C ASP A 79 -11.15 -22.52 8.88
N THR A 80 -10.60 -22.10 10.00
CA THR A 80 -10.86 -20.79 10.64
C THR A 80 -9.64 -20.38 11.44
N ASN A 81 -9.54 -19.10 11.77
CA ASN A 81 -8.51 -18.63 12.70
C ASN A 81 -9.19 -17.91 13.87
N SER A 82 -9.15 -18.53 15.04
CA SER A 82 -9.66 -17.98 16.29
C SER A 82 -8.55 -17.54 17.26
N ASN A 83 -7.30 -17.84 16.94
CA ASN A 83 -6.15 -17.62 17.81
C ASN A 83 -5.15 -16.64 17.20
N TYR A 84 -5.54 -15.38 17.08
CA TYR A 84 -4.67 -14.29 16.66
C TYR A 84 -4.57 -13.21 17.74
N ASP A 85 -3.49 -12.45 17.75
CA ASP A 85 -3.33 -11.31 18.65
C ASP A 85 -4.21 -10.14 18.21
N LEU A 86 -4.51 -9.24 19.15
CA LEU A 86 -5.22 -8.02 18.81
C LEU A 86 -4.33 -7.11 17.96
N VAL A 87 -4.90 -6.55 16.91
CA VAL A 87 -4.22 -5.54 16.07
C VAL A 87 -4.29 -4.18 16.72
N GLY A 88 -5.45 -3.83 17.25
CA GLY A 88 -5.69 -2.57 17.93
C GLY A 88 -5.36 -2.62 19.43
N GLU A 89 -5.31 -1.47 20.05
CA GLU A 89 -5.01 -1.30 21.47
C GLU A 89 -6.30 -1.33 22.30
N PRO A 90 -6.47 -2.30 23.20
CA PRO A 90 -7.70 -2.42 24.00
C PRO A 90 -8.02 -1.19 24.87
N ARG A 91 -7.00 -0.39 25.22
CA ARG A 91 -7.18 0.88 25.96
C ARG A 91 -7.78 2.00 25.12
N ALA A 92 -7.86 1.81 23.80
CA ALA A 92 -8.35 2.83 22.89
C ALA A 92 -9.80 3.19 23.17
N THR A 93 -10.09 4.48 23.18
CA THR A 93 -11.42 5.03 23.38
C THR A 93 -12.01 5.55 22.08
N LYS A 94 -13.31 5.35 21.88
CA LYS A 94 -14.02 5.89 20.71
C LYS A 94 -14.29 7.37 20.91
N GLY A 95 -14.20 8.14 19.83
CA GLY A 95 -14.57 9.54 19.81
C GLY A 95 -13.58 10.47 19.14
N GLY A 96 -14.02 11.68 18.84
CA GLY A 96 -13.20 12.76 18.34
C GLY A 96 -12.97 12.78 16.83
N VAL A 97 -12.22 13.78 16.39
CA VAL A 97 -11.94 14.08 15.00
C VAL A 97 -10.44 13.97 14.75
N LEU A 98 -10.06 13.29 13.67
CA LEU A 98 -8.71 13.29 13.11
C LEU A 98 -8.70 14.18 11.86
N ARG A 99 -7.87 15.23 11.85
CA ARG A 99 -7.72 16.18 10.75
C ARG A 99 -6.43 15.91 9.99
N GLN A 100 -6.57 15.54 8.73
CA GLN A 100 -5.50 15.21 7.81
C GLN A 100 -5.62 16.08 6.55
N HIS A 101 -4.59 16.12 5.73
CA HIS A 101 -4.66 16.81 4.43
C HIS A 101 -4.43 15.84 3.27
N ILE A 102 -4.95 16.24 2.12
CA ILE A 102 -4.67 15.67 0.80
C ILE A 102 -4.27 16.82 -0.13
N LEU A 103 -3.39 16.53 -1.09
CA LEU A 103 -2.89 17.58 -2.02
C LEU A 103 -3.97 18.04 -3.00
N ASP A 104 -4.75 17.10 -3.53
CA ASP A 104 -5.76 17.40 -4.52
C ASP A 104 -7.10 16.77 -4.15
N PHE A 105 -8.18 17.48 -4.45
CA PHE A 105 -9.51 16.90 -4.40
C PHE A 105 -9.67 15.91 -5.55
N PRO A 106 -10.05 14.64 -5.29
CA PRO A 106 -10.13 13.63 -6.33
C PRO A 106 -11.24 13.94 -7.34
N GLY A 107 -11.02 13.56 -8.60
CA GLY A 107 -12.02 13.66 -9.65
C GLY A 107 -13.26 12.81 -9.38
N THR A 108 -13.10 11.76 -8.57
CA THR A 108 -14.16 10.86 -8.13
C THR A 108 -13.83 10.24 -6.76
N LEU A 109 -14.86 9.91 -5.98
CA LEU A 109 -14.76 9.09 -4.77
C LEU A 109 -15.06 7.61 -5.03
N ARG A 110 -15.27 7.22 -6.29
CA ARG A 110 -15.39 5.80 -6.62
C ARG A 110 -14.13 5.04 -6.20
N VAL A 111 -14.31 3.94 -5.51
CA VAL A 111 -13.20 3.06 -5.08
C VAL A 111 -12.96 1.88 -6.04
N LEU A 112 -13.79 1.78 -7.07
CA LEU A 112 -13.75 0.76 -8.13
C LEU A 112 -13.87 1.44 -9.51
N GLY A 113 -13.46 0.71 -10.56
CA GLY A 113 -13.49 1.19 -11.95
C GLY A 113 -12.27 2.03 -12.29
N GLY A 114 -12.00 2.21 -13.53
CA GLY A 114 -10.94 2.95 -14.22
C GLY A 114 -9.82 3.69 -13.47
N PRO A 115 -8.85 4.24 -14.20
CA PRO A 115 -7.69 4.90 -13.58
C PRO A 115 -8.03 6.07 -12.65
N GLU A 116 -9.18 6.73 -12.86
CA GLU A 116 -9.63 7.88 -12.07
C GLU A 116 -9.95 7.54 -10.61
N SER A 117 -10.29 6.27 -10.31
CA SER A 117 -10.54 5.80 -8.95
C SER A 117 -9.25 5.63 -8.13
N ASN A 118 -8.10 5.61 -8.79
CA ASN A 118 -6.80 5.35 -8.19
C ASN A 118 -6.23 6.61 -7.54
N THR A 119 -6.83 7.08 -6.45
CA THR A 119 -6.35 8.23 -5.67
C THR A 119 -5.98 7.80 -4.25
N ALA A 120 -5.08 8.55 -3.60
CA ALA A 120 -4.68 8.27 -2.22
C ALA A 120 -5.88 8.25 -1.26
N LEU A 121 -6.85 9.15 -1.47
CA LEU A 121 -8.07 9.21 -0.68
C LEU A 121 -8.95 7.97 -0.89
N ASN A 122 -9.14 7.52 -2.12
CA ASN A 122 -9.97 6.37 -2.42
C ASN A 122 -9.36 5.06 -1.87
N PHE A 123 -8.02 4.95 -1.88
CA PHE A 123 -7.32 3.84 -1.23
C PHE A 123 -7.55 3.80 0.28
N MET A 124 -7.65 4.95 0.93
CA MET A 124 -7.97 5.02 2.35
C MET A 124 -9.44 4.71 2.62
N ILE A 125 -10.35 5.23 1.79
CA ILE A 125 -11.81 5.02 1.93
C ILE A 125 -12.17 3.54 1.72
N LYS A 126 -11.57 2.88 0.72
CA LYS A 126 -11.95 1.51 0.32
C LYS A 126 -11.98 0.54 1.50
N PRO A 127 -10.90 0.32 2.28
CA PRO A 127 -10.90 -0.63 3.39
C PRO A 127 -11.72 -0.18 4.61
N MET A 128 -12.07 1.11 4.70
CA MET A 128 -12.89 1.63 5.79
C MET A 128 -14.39 1.43 5.54
N VAL A 129 -14.80 1.41 4.27
CA VAL A 129 -16.21 1.33 3.87
C VAL A 129 -16.57 -0.08 3.40
N TYR A 130 -15.66 -0.79 2.74
CA TYR A 130 -15.92 -2.09 2.15
C TYR A 130 -15.02 -3.16 2.77
N GLU A 131 -15.62 -4.26 3.16
CA GLU A 131 -14.90 -5.42 3.68
C GLU A 131 -14.81 -6.52 2.61
N THR A 132 -13.85 -7.41 2.82
CA THR A 132 -13.59 -8.60 2.01
C THR A 132 -14.00 -9.86 2.76
N LEU A 133 -13.89 -11.03 2.15
CA LEU A 133 -14.25 -12.29 2.83
C LEU A 133 -13.33 -12.58 4.00
N LEU A 134 -12.02 -12.43 3.80
CA LEU A 134 -10.97 -12.60 4.82
C LEU A 134 -10.05 -11.39 4.81
N THR A 135 -9.27 -11.23 5.88
CA THR A 135 -8.19 -10.23 5.94
C THR A 135 -6.92 -10.87 6.49
N LEU A 136 -5.76 -10.25 6.27
CA LEU A 136 -4.52 -10.72 6.88
C LEU A 136 -4.24 -9.99 8.19
N HIS A 137 -3.74 -10.75 9.15
CA HIS A 137 -3.17 -10.16 10.35
C HIS A 137 -1.87 -9.40 10.00
N PRO A 138 -1.78 -8.09 10.25
CA PRO A 138 -0.67 -7.28 9.72
C PRO A 138 0.70 -7.56 10.36
N THR A 139 0.74 -8.37 11.41
CA THR A 139 1.99 -8.79 12.05
C THR A 139 2.39 -10.21 11.65
N THR A 140 1.45 -11.16 11.69
CA THR A 140 1.74 -12.60 11.45
C THR A 140 1.49 -13.02 10.00
N LEU A 141 0.78 -12.21 9.22
CA LEU A 141 0.36 -12.50 7.86
C LEU A 141 -0.54 -13.75 7.72
N GLN A 142 -1.14 -14.17 8.83
CA GLN A 142 -2.12 -15.25 8.84
C GLN A 142 -3.50 -14.71 8.44
N TRP A 143 -4.29 -15.55 7.80
CA TRP A 143 -5.67 -15.23 7.50
C TRP A 143 -6.50 -15.07 8.77
N MET A 144 -7.30 -14.02 8.77
CA MET A 144 -8.31 -13.78 9.80
C MET A 144 -9.69 -13.72 9.16
N PRO A 145 -10.72 -14.25 9.85
CA PRO A 145 -12.11 -14.04 9.50
C PRO A 145 -12.46 -12.55 9.34
N GLN A 146 -13.25 -12.23 8.30
CA GLN A 146 -13.86 -10.91 8.14
C GLN A 146 -15.34 -11.06 7.82
N LEU A 147 -15.79 -10.98 6.57
CA LEU A 147 -17.17 -11.33 6.19
C LEU A 147 -17.39 -12.84 6.22
N ALA A 148 -16.35 -13.64 5.95
CA ALA A 148 -16.41 -15.08 6.10
C ALA A 148 -15.82 -15.51 7.45
N THR A 149 -16.50 -16.42 8.13
CA THR A 149 -16.08 -17.02 9.40
C THR A 149 -15.20 -18.24 9.21
N HIS A 150 -15.46 -18.99 8.14
CA HIS A 150 -14.75 -20.23 7.80
C HIS A 150 -14.51 -20.31 6.30
N TRP A 151 -13.48 -21.07 5.91
CA TRP A 151 -13.15 -21.31 4.51
C TRP A 151 -12.67 -22.73 4.28
N GLN A 152 -12.68 -23.17 3.05
CA GLN A 152 -12.10 -24.44 2.60
C GLN A 152 -11.31 -24.21 1.33
N ILE A 153 -10.20 -24.93 1.18
CA ILE A 153 -9.41 -25.02 -0.03
C ILE A 153 -9.33 -26.47 -0.40
N SER A 154 -9.72 -26.82 -1.65
CA SER A 154 -9.63 -28.20 -2.13
C SER A 154 -8.17 -28.68 -2.23
N GLU A 155 -7.96 -29.99 -2.23
CA GLU A 155 -6.62 -30.59 -2.32
C GLU A 155 -5.86 -30.15 -3.59
N ASP A 156 -6.57 -29.99 -4.71
CA ASP A 156 -6.03 -29.49 -5.97
C ASP A 156 -5.78 -27.97 -5.97
N ARG A 157 -6.16 -27.29 -4.88
CA ARG A 157 -6.02 -25.83 -4.68
C ARG A 157 -6.75 -24.97 -5.72
N LEU A 158 -7.74 -25.53 -6.42
CA LEU A 158 -8.50 -24.81 -7.44
C LEU A 158 -9.90 -24.39 -6.97
N THR A 159 -10.45 -25.01 -5.93
CA THR A 159 -11.80 -24.69 -5.43
C THR A 159 -11.73 -24.11 -4.02
N TYR A 160 -12.38 -22.97 -3.83
CA TYR A 160 -12.50 -22.30 -2.55
C TYR A 160 -13.96 -22.19 -2.15
N ARG A 161 -14.25 -22.43 -0.87
CA ARG A 161 -15.57 -22.21 -0.27
C ARG A 161 -15.43 -21.27 0.91
N PHE A 162 -16.41 -20.42 1.12
CA PHE A 162 -16.46 -19.48 2.23
C PHE A 162 -17.83 -19.52 2.89
N ARG A 163 -17.85 -19.63 4.21
CA ARG A 163 -19.06 -19.48 5.01
C ARG A 163 -19.12 -18.07 5.56
N LEU A 164 -20.13 -17.31 5.16
CA LEU A 164 -20.34 -15.92 5.57
C LEU A 164 -20.87 -15.84 7.00
N ASP A 165 -20.54 -14.77 7.71
CA ASP A 165 -21.11 -14.46 9.02
C ASP A 165 -22.59 -14.04 8.86
N PRO A 166 -23.56 -14.77 9.44
CA PRO A 166 -24.97 -14.40 9.33
C PRO A 166 -25.33 -13.07 10.00
N ASN A 167 -24.44 -12.52 10.85
CA ASN A 167 -24.61 -11.21 11.46
C ASN A 167 -24.14 -10.06 10.56
N ALA A 168 -23.39 -10.35 9.48
CA ALA A 168 -22.86 -9.32 8.60
C ALA A 168 -23.97 -8.49 7.93
N ARG A 169 -23.79 -7.16 7.95
CA ARG A 169 -24.78 -6.20 7.42
C ARG A 169 -24.10 -5.10 6.64
N PHE A 170 -24.72 -4.70 5.55
CA PHE A 170 -24.42 -3.45 4.87
C PHE A 170 -24.86 -2.22 5.67
N SER A 171 -24.41 -1.05 5.27
CA SER A 171 -24.75 0.21 5.93
C SER A 171 -26.22 0.64 5.77
N ASP A 172 -26.95 0.01 4.88
CA ASP A 172 -28.40 0.17 4.71
C ASP A 172 -29.22 -0.86 5.53
N GLY A 173 -28.54 -1.70 6.33
CA GLY A 173 -29.13 -2.72 7.18
C GLY A 173 -29.41 -4.05 6.50
N GLN A 174 -29.22 -4.17 5.18
CA GLN A 174 -29.41 -5.44 4.47
C GLN A 174 -28.39 -6.48 4.91
N PRO A 175 -28.80 -7.77 5.06
CA PRO A 175 -27.87 -8.84 5.40
C PRO A 175 -26.91 -9.12 4.24
N VAL A 176 -25.67 -9.50 4.56
CA VAL A 176 -24.71 -10.00 3.58
C VAL A 176 -25.00 -11.47 3.31
N VAL A 177 -25.14 -11.84 2.05
CA VAL A 177 -25.45 -13.21 1.62
C VAL A 177 -24.51 -13.67 0.49
N ALA A 178 -24.47 -14.97 0.23
CA ALA A 178 -23.57 -15.54 -0.79
C ALA A 178 -23.80 -14.96 -2.19
N GLU A 179 -25.03 -14.57 -2.52
CA GLU A 179 -25.34 -13.92 -3.80
C GLU A 179 -24.67 -12.55 -3.95
N ASP A 180 -24.36 -11.84 -2.86
CA ASP A 180 -23.63 -10.58 -2.90
C ASP A 180 -22.19 -10.78 -3.39
N VAL A 181 -21.56 -11.89 -2.99
CA VAL A 181 -20.22 -12.26 -3.45
C VAL A 181 -20.24 -12.61 -4.93
N VAL A 182 -21.26 -13.38 -5.38
CA VAL A 182 -21.45 -13.72 -6.81
C VAL A 182 -21.65 -12.47 -7.65
N ALA A 183 -22.48 -11.55 -7.19
CA ALA A 183 -22.77 -10.29 -7.87
C ALA A 183 -21.55 -9.37 -7.90
N SER A 184 -20.78 -9.29 -6.81
CA SER A 184 -19.55 -8.50 -6.73
C SER A 184 -18.51 -8.97 -7.73
N TRP A 185 -18.29 -10.30 -7.83
CA TRP A 185 -17.40 -10.85 -8.85
C TRP A 185 -17.89 -10.52 -10.26
N ALA A 186 -19.19 -10.67 -10.55
CA ALA A 186 -19.76 -10.36 -11.85
C ALA A 186 -19.61 -8.87 -12.20
N PHE A 187 -19.72 -7.98 -11.21
CA PHE A 187 -19.50 -6.56 -11.35
C PHE A 187 -18.05 -6.22 -11.71
N MET A 188 -17.07 -6.90 -11.07
CA MET A 188 -15.65 -6.72 -11.43
C MET A 188 -15.33 -7.21 -12.84
N MET A 189 -16.11 -8.14 -13.39
CA MET A 189 -16.00 -8.63 -14.76
C MET A 189 -16.74 -7.78 -15.79
N ASP A 190 -17.53 -6.80 -15.35
CA ASP A 190 -18.30 -5.93 -16.25
C ASP A 190 -17.36 -4.96 -17.00
N LYS A 191 -17.35 -5.05 -18.34
CA LYS A 191 -16.57 -4.16 -19.21
C LYS A 191 -16.97 -2.70 -19.08
N GLY A 192 -18.22 -2.42 -18.70
CA GLY A 192 -18.71 -1.09 -18.43
C GLY A 192 -18.01 -0.39 -17.27
N LEU A 193 -17.37 -1.15 -16.37
CA LEU A 193 -16.58 -0.64 -15.27
C LEU A 193 -15.24 -0.01 -15.72
N GLN A 194 -14.79 -0.30 -16.95
CA GLN A 194 -13.54 0.20 -17.53
C GLN A 194 -12.30 -0.05 -16.67
N ASP A 195 -12.24 -1.24 -16.05
CA ASP A 195 -11.14 -1.68 -15.21
C ASP A 195 -10.51 -2.99 -15.75
N PRO A 196 -9.64 -2.89 -16.78
CA PRO A 196 -8.97 -4.06 -17.36
C PRO A 196 -8.13 -4.85 -16.36
N SER A 197 -7.59 -4.17 -15.36
CA SER A 197 -6.74 -4.80 -14.34
C SER A 197 -7.54 -5.74 -13.43
N SER A 198 -8.69 -5.27 -12.96
CA SER A 198 -9.61 -6.13 -12.20
C SER A 198 -10.13 -7.28 -13.05
N GLN A 199 -10.48 -7.03 -14.33
CA GLN A 199 -10.90 -8.07 -15.25
C GLN A 199 -9.81 -9.14 -15.44
N LEU A 200 -8.54 -8.75 -15.57
CA LEU A 200 -7.41 -9.69 -15.66
C LEU A 200 -7.33 -10.60 -14.44
N VAL A 201 -7.51 -10.05 -13.25
CA VAL A 201 -7.46 -10.80 -11.99
C VAL A 201 -8.65 -11.75 -11.88
N TYR A 202 -9.87 -11.22 -12.02
CA TYR A 202 -11.10 -11.99 -11.76
C TYR A 202 -11.49 -12.93 -12.90
N SER A 203 -10.93 -12.79 -14.11
CA SER A 203 -11.03 -13.77 -15.19
C SER A 203 -10.32 -15.09 -14.90
N LYS A 204 -9.47 -15.14 -13.87
CA LYS A 204 -8.82 -16.35 -13.37
C LYS A 204 -9.79 -17.28 -12.61
N PHE A 205 -11.06 -16.89 -12.49
CA PHE A 205 -12.10 -17.64 -11.78
C PHE A 205 -13.30 -17.89 -12.66
N ASP A 206 -13.87 -19.08 -12.55
CA ASP A 206 -15.22 -19.34 -13.02
C ASP A 206 -16.21 -18.50 -12.20
N ARG A 207 -17.41 -18.27 -12.75
CA ARG A 207 -18.45 -17.59 -12.01
C ARG A 207 -18.70 -18.28 -10.66
N PRO A 208 -18.62 -17.56 -9.53
CA PRO A 208 -18.92 -18.14 -8.21
C PRO A 208 -20.37 -18.63 -8.14
N VAL A 209 -20.60 -19.57 -7.23
CA VAL A 209 -21.91 -20.19 -7.01
C VAL A 209 -22.30 -20.03 -5.55
N ALA A 210 -23.46 -19.45 -5.28
CA ALA A 210 -24.09 -19.49 -3.98
C ALA A 210 -24.64 -20.91 -3.74
N GLU A 211 -23.94 -21.71 -2.94
CA GLU A 211 -24.39 -23.08 -2.59
C GLU A 211 -25.53 -23.04 -1.57
N SER A 212 -25.59 -21.97 -0.77
CA SER A 212 -26.68 -21.63 0.13
C SER A 212 -26.72 -20.12 0.35
N LYS A 213 -27.60 -19.65 1.24
CA LYS A 213 -27.63 -18.23 1.63
C LYS A 213 -26.32 -17.76 2.23
N TYR A 214 -25.55 -18.64 2.90
CA TYR A 214 -24.33 -18.29 3.62
C TYR A 214 -23.08 -19.02 3.12
N ILE A 215 -23.17 -19.88 2.13
CA ILE A 215 -22.02 -20.57 1.56
C ILE A 215 -21.85 -20.19 0.09
N VAL A 216 -20.69 -19.63 -0.24
CA VAL A 216 -20.28 -19.36 -1.61
C VAL A 216 -19.10 -20.23 -1.99
N ARG A 217 -19.11 -20.79 -3.20
CA ARG A 217 -18.04 -21.56 -3.81
C ARG A 217 -17.53 -20.85 -5.05
N VAL A 218 -16.24 -20.82 -5.21
CA VAL A 218 -15.58 -20.34 -6.44
C VAL A 218 -14.53 -21.36 -6.90
N LYS A 219 -14.39 -21.51 -8.20
CA LYS A 219 -13.33 -22.32 -8.80
C LYS A 219 -12.38 -21.44 -9.61
N SER A 220 -11.09 -21.61 -9.37
CA SER A 220 -10.05 -21.00 -10.18
C SER A 220 -9.83 -21.85 -11.45
N ASN A 221 -9.69 -21.21 -12.60
CA ASN A 221 -9.46 -21.88 -13.88
C ASN A 221 -7.96 -22.18 -14.14
N GLN A 222 -7.09 -21.72 -13.23
CA GLN A 222 -5.65 -21.95 -13.29
C GLN A 222 -5.05 -22.04 -11.89
N LEU A 223 -4.00 -22.84 -11.76
CA LEU A 223 -3.24 -22.92 -10.52
C LEU A 223 -2.37 -21.68 -10.37
N ASN A 224 -2.65 -20.90 -9.32
CA ASN A 224 -1.89 -19.71 -8.97
C ASN A 224 -2.03 -19.47 -7.46
N TRP A 225 -0.91 -19.38 -6.74
CA TRP A 225 -0.91 -19.22 -5.30
C TRP A 225 -1.59 -17.92 -4.84
N ARG A 226 -1.66 -16.89 -5.70
CA ARG A 226 -2.35 -15.61 -5.41
C ARG A 226 -3.86 -15.67 -5.59
N ASN A 227 -4.41 -16.71 -6.23
CA ASN A 227 -5.84 -16.73 -6.52
C ASN A 227 -6.71 -16.75 -5.26
N PHE A 228 -6.31 -17.54 -4.23
CA PHE A 228 -7.02 -17.50 -2.95
C PHE A 228 -7.04 -16.09 -2.36
N LEU A 229 -5.91 -15.37 -2.44
CA LEU A 229 -5.80 -13.99 -2.03
C LEU A 229 -6.78 -13.08 -2.74
N TYR A 230 -6.69 -13.09 -4.06
CA TYR A 230 -7.49 -12.21 -4.90
C TYR A 230 -8.99 -12.35 -4.59
N PHE A 231 -9.43 -13.57 -4.40
CA PHE A 231 -10.83 -13.80 -4.13
C PHE A 231 -11.22 -13.53 -2.67
N SER A 232 -10.40 -13.93 -1.71
CA SER A 232 -10.75 -13.82 -0.29
C SER A 232 -10.43 -12.47 0.33
N GLY A 233 -9.30 -11.86 -0.05
CA GLY A 233 -8.75 -10.69 0.62
C GLY A 233 -8.82 -9.37 -0.16
N ASP A 234 -9.26 -9.39 -1.43
CA ASP A 234 -9.30 -8.18 -2.26
C ASP A 234 -10.67 -7.88 -2.86
N LEU A 235 -11.51 -8.91 -3.07
CA LEU A 235 -12.86 -8.71 -3.59
C LEU A 235 -13.71 -8.00 -2.54
N SER A 236 -13.99 -6.72 -2.75
CA SER A 236 -14.96 -5.98 -1.95
C SER A 236 -16.36 -6.50 -2.20
N VAL A 237 -17.08 -6.86 -1.14
CA VAL A 237 -18.44 -7.39 -1.26
C VAL A 237 -19.43 -6.23 -1.30
N LEU A 238 -20.26 -6.20 -2.34
CA LEU A 238 -21.26 -5.17 -2.65
C LEU A 238 -22.68 -5.77 -2.65
N PRO A 239 -23.71 -4.98 -2.36
CA PRO A 239 -25.08 -5.50 -2.27
C PRO A 239 -25.64 -5.91 -3.65
N SER A 240 -25.95 -7.20 -3.81
CA SER A 240 -26.52 -7.78 -5.02
C SER A 240 -27.85 -7.14 -5.42
N SER A 241 -28.63 -6.71 -4.45
CA SER A 241 -29.87 -5.98 -4.66
C SER A 241 -29.66 -4.71 -5.51
N LEU A 242 -28.57 -3.99 -5.25
CA LEU A 242 -28.19 -2.78 -5.99
C LEU A 242 -27.58 -3.14 -7.34
N LEU A 243 -26.70 -4.13 -7.39
CA LEU A 243 -26.01 -4.54 -8.62
C LEU A 243 -26.93 -5.17 -9.67
N LYS A 244 -28.16 -5.56 -9.32
CA LYS A 244 -29.20 -5.92 -10.30
C LYS A 244 -29.63 -4.76 -11.21
N THR A 245 -29.44 -3.53 -10.77
CA THR A 245 -29.89 -2.33 -11.49
C THR A 245 -28.75 -1.37 -11.83
N VAL A 246 -27.57 -1.55 -11.24
CA VAL A 246 -26.38 -0.72 -11.45
C VAL A 246 -25.29 -1.58 -12.06
N ASP A 247 -25.12 -1.49 -13.36
CA ASP A 247 -23.97 -2.04 -14.08
C ASP A 247 -22.75 -1.13 -13.99
N GLY A 248 -21.62 -1.56 -14.55
CA GLY A 248 -20.37 -0.79 -14.52
C GLY A 248 -20.48 0.58 -15.16
N ALA A 249 -21.17 0.70 -16.31
CA ALA A 249 -21.34 1.97 -17.00
C ALA A 249 -22.21 2.96 -16.20
N ARG A 250 -23.28 2.46 -15.60
CA ARG A 250 -24.15 3.26 -14.72
C ARG A 250 -23.41 3.66 -13.45
N TYR A 251 -22.60 2.77 -12.88
CA TYR A 251 -21.75 3.08 -11.74
C TYR A 251 -20.78 4.22 -12.03
N LEU A 252 -20.07 4.17 -13.15
CA LEU A 252 -19.14 5.23 -13.55
C LEU A 252 -19.85 6.58 -13.73
N LYS A 253 -21.10 6.56 -14.19
CA LYS A 253 -21.89 7.78 -14.43
C LYS A 253 -22.52 8.37 -13.16
N GLU A 254 -23.06 7.52 -12.27
CA GLU A 254 -23.93 7.97 -11.18
C GLU A 254 -23.26 7.99 -9.80
N TYR A 255 -22.09 7.31 -9.64
CA TYR A 255 -21.43 7.13 -8.34
C TYR A 255 -20.14 7.94 -8.18
N ASN A 256 -19.96 9.02 -8.93
CA ASN A 256 -18.73 9.85 -8.85
C ASN A 256 -18.43 10.35 -7.44
N PHE A 257 -19.45 10.80 -6.71
CA PHE A 257 -19.32 11.32 -5.35
C PHE A 257 -20.35 10.70 -4.41
N LYS A 258 -20.73 9.48 -4.69
CA LYS A 258 -21.64 8.68 -3.88
C LYS A 258 -21.06 7.28 -3.72
N LEU A 259 -21.00 6.78 -2.50
CA LEU A 259 -20.56 5.41 -2.26
C LEU A 259 -21.77 4.46 -2.25
N MET A 260 -21.56 3.23 -2.73
CA MET A 260 -22.53 2.14 -2.52
C MET A 260 -22.54 1.77 -1.03
N PRO A 261 -23.64 1.21 -0.50
CA PRO A 261 -23.64 0.67 0.86
C PRO A 261 -22.50 -0.34 1.04
N GLY A 262 -21.64 -0.10 2.01
CA GLY A 262 -20.54 -0.99 2.37
C GLY A 262 -20.81 -1.69 3.70
N THR A 263 -19.99 -2.67 4.03
CA THR A 263 -20.10 -3.45 5.27
C THR A 263 -19.20 -2.90 6.38
N GLY A 264 -18.24 -2.02 6.05
CA GLY A 264 -17.20 -1.54 6.93
C GLY A 264 -17.66 -0.57 8.03
N PRO A 265 -16.72 -0.20 8.93
CA PRO A 265 -16.99 0.63 10.10
C PRO A 265 -17.26 2.11 9.81
N TYR A 266 -16.97 2.58 8.59
CA TYR A 266 -17.12 3.98 8.20
C TYR A 266 -18.03 4.14 6.97
N ILE A 267 -18.54 5.36 6.81
CA ILE A 267 -19.31 5.81 5.64
C ILE A 267 -18.88 7.23 5.24
N VAL A 268 -19.23 7.62 4.01
CA VAL A 268 -19.18 9.01 3.53
C VAL A 268 -20.55 9.35 2.98
N ASN A 269 -21.24 10.31 3.59
CA ASN A 269 -22.54 10.78 3.12
C ASN A 269 -22.35 11.95 2.14
N ASP A 270 -23.37 12.28 1.38
CA ASP A 270 -23.32 13.40 0.42
C ASP A 270 -22.99 14.73 1.13
N THR A 271 -23.50 14.94 2.35
CA THR A 271 -23.23 16.12 3.19
C THR A 271 -21.80 16.19 3.72
N ASP A 272 -21.06 15.10 3.67
CA ASP A 272 -19.66 15.00 4.13
C ASP A 272 -18.66 15.43 3.05
N ILE A 273 -19.14 15.75 1.85
CA ILE A 273 -18.33 16.09 0.68
C ILE A 273 -18.48 17.58 0.38
N VAL A 274 -17.44 18.35 0.68
CA VAL A 274 -17.33 19.75 0.28
C VAL A 274 -16.39 19.83 -0.91
N LYS A 275 -16.94 19.85 -2.12
CA LYS A 275 -16.16 19.75 -3.37
C LYS A 275 -15.02 20.76 -3.41
N GLY A 276 -13.83 20.29 -3.74
CA GLY A 276 -12.62 21.09 -3.83
C GLY A 276 -12.02 21.49 -2.48
N GLN A 277 -12.65 21.17 -1.34
CA GLN A 277 -12.22 21.61 -0.01
C GLN A 277 -11.97 20.47 0.97
N SER A 278 -12.91 19.53 1.13
CA SER A 278 -12.76 18.46 2.11
C SER A 278 -13.70 17.28 1.88
N VAL A 279 -13.30 16.13 2.44
CA VAL A 279 -14.14 14.95 2.58
C VAL A 279 -14.05 14.48 4.04
N THR A 280 -15.21 14.21 4.66
CA THR A 280 -15.28 13.65 6.01
C THR A 280 -15.74 12.21 5.95
N ILE A 281 -14.97 11.31 6.56
CA ILE A 281 -15.29 9.90 6.67
C ILE A 281 -15.80 9.69 8.10
N ARG A 282 -17.06 9.20 8.23
CA ARG A 282 -17.76 9.08 9.53
C ARG A 282 -17.84 7.65 10.00
N ARG A 283 -17.54 7.43 11.29
CA ARG A 283 -17.72 6.13 11.93
C ARG A 283 -19.21 5.81 12.09
N ARG A 284 -19.58 4.57 11.80
CA ARG A 284 -20.92 4.05 11.99
C ARG A 284 -21.10 3.60 13.45
N ASN A 285 -22.27 3.91 14.01
CA ASN A 285 -22.66 3.41 15.34
C ASN A 285 -23.31 2.01 15.27
N ASP A 286 -23.81 1.62 14.11
CA ASP A 286 -24.51 0.38 13.81
C ASP A 286 -23.61 -0.66 13.10
N TYR A 287 -22.29 -0.49 13.15
CA TYR A 287 -21.37 -1.41 12.51
C TYR A 287 -21.49 -2.82 13.08
N TRP A 288 -21.85 -3.78 12.25
CA TRP A 288 -22.12 -5.17 12.62
C TRP A 288 -20.92 -5.85 13.30
N GLY A 289 -19.70 -5.54 12.87
CA GLY A 289 -18.45 -6.12 13.38
C GLY A 289 -17.89 -5.45 14.63
N ALA A 290 -18.58 -4.46 15.23
CA ALA A 290 -18.03 -3.63 16.32
C ALA A 290 -17.56 -4.43 17.56
N LYS A 291 -18.19 -5.58 17.83
CA LYS A 291 -17.87 -6.44 18.99
C LYS A 291 -16.89 -7.58 18.65
N GLN A 292 -16.53 -7.75 17.38
CA GLN A 292 -15.61 -8.83 16.99
C GLN A 292 -14.19 -8.53 17.46
N ARG A 293 -13.48 -9.58 17.84
CA ARG A 293 -12.09 -9.52 18.34
C ARG A 293 -11.16 -8.72 17.43
N ARG A 294 -11.27 -8.90 16.11
CA ARG A 294 -10.44 -8.20 15.12
C ARG A 294 -10.58 -6.67 15.17
N ASN A 295 -11.68 -6.15 15.72
CA ASN A 295 -12.00 -4.72 15.76
C ASN A 295 -11.77 -4.08 17.14
N VAL A 296 -11.28 -4.85 18.12
CA VAL A 296 -10.93 -4.30 19.44
C VAL A 296 -9.83 -3.26 19.29
N GLY A 297 -10.08 -2.06 19.80
CA GLY A 297 -9.13 -0.95 19.75
C GLY A 297 -8.87 -0.36 18.36
N LEU A 298 -9.68 -0.71 17.36
CA LEU A 298 -9.61 -0.16 16.00
C LEU A 298 -10.77 0.79 15.70
N ASN A 299 -10.61 1.66 14.68
CA ASN A 299 -11.67 2.54 14.16
C ASN A 299 -12.23 3.46 15.24
N ASN A 300 -11.35 4.21 15.90
CA ASN A 300 -11.67 4.92 17.12
C ASN A 300 -12.25 6.33 16.90
N PHE A 301 -11.88 7.02 15.83
CA PHE A 301 -12.36 8.38 15.55
C PHE A 301 -13.81 8.38 15.07
N ASP A 302 -14.60 9.37 15.53
CA ASP A 302 -15.95 9.60 14.99
C ASP A 302 -15.90 10.16 13.57
N GLU A 303 -14.90 11.01 13.32
CA GLU A 303 -14.69 11.66 12.02
C GLU A 303 -13.21 11.62 11.65
N ILE A 304 -12.94 11.31 10.39
CA ILE A 304 -11.64 11.49 9.75
C ILE A 304 -11.85 12.54 8.67
N ARG A 305 -11.34 13.75 8.88
CA ARG A 305 -11.53 14.88 7.98
C ARG A 305 -10.31 15.08 7.09
N GLN A 306 -10.49 14.90 5.81
CA GLN A 306 -9.48 15.13 4.79
C GLN A 306 -9.66 16.53 4.20
N VAL A 307 -8.72 17.43 4.46
CA VAL A 307 -8.74 18.82 3.98
C VAL A 307 -7.84 18.92 2.74
N VAL A 308 -8.31 19.57 1.69
CA VAL A 308 -7.52 19.80 0.48
C VAL A 308 -6.57 20.96 0.70
N VAL A 309 -5.27 20.70 0.62
CA VAL A 309 -4.21 21.70 0.69
C VAL A 309 -3.21 21.43 -0.42
N ARG A 310 -3.27 22.21 -1.50
CA ARG A 310 -2.52 21.98 -2.75
C ARG A 310 -1.03 22.29 -2.69
N ASP A 311 -0.57 22.84 -1.59
CA ASP A 311 0.83 23.20 -1.38
C ASP A 311 1.34 22.55 -0.10
N ASP A 312 2.37 21.72 -0.20
CA ASP A 312 2.96 20.99 0.93
C ASP A 312 3.53 21.93 2.00
N ASN A 313 4.09 23.09 1.60
CA ASN A 313 4.61 24.04 2.57
C ASN A 313 3.46 24.72 3.34
N LEU A 314 2.34 25.02 2.65
CA LEU A 314 1.13 25.51 3.31
C LEU A 314 0.56 24.46 4.28
N ALA A 315 0.52 23.18 3.87
CA ALA A 315 0.07 22.10 4.75
C ALA A 315 0.97 21.98 6.00
N PHE A 316 2.27 22.13 5.84
CA PHE A 316 3.22 22.15 6.94
C PHE A 316 2.98 23.33 7.90
N GLU A 317 2.73 24.55 7.38
CA GLU A 317 2.37 25.70 8.19
C GLU A 317 1.02 25.53 8.92
N MET A 318 0.01 24.93 8.26
CA MET A 318 -1.26 24.58 8.88
C MET A 318 -1.07 23.56 10.01
N PHE A 319 -0.21 22.58 9.83
CA PHE A 319 0.17 21.62 10.88
C PHE A 319 0.82 22.34 12.07
N LYS A 320 1.78 23.24 11.85
CA LYS A 320 2.44 24.00 12.93
C LYS A 320 1.44 24.84 13.73
N ARG A 321 0.40 25.39 13.11
CA ARG A 321 -0.67 26.13 13.81
C ARG A 321 -1.65 25.24 14.58
N GLY A 322 -1.71 23.91 14.23
CA GLY A 322 -2.65 22.95 14.80
C GLY A 322 -3.98 22.85 14.04
N ASP A 323 -4.03 23.36 12.81
CA ASP A 323 -5.16 23.18 11.89
C ASP A 323 -5.23 21.73 11.39
N LEU A 324 -4.08 21.09 11.27
CA LEU A 324 -3.91 19.65 10.99
C LEU A 324 -3.34 18.94 12.22
N ASP A 325 -3.71 17.69 12.41
CA ASP A 325 -3.37 16.91 13.59
C ASP A 325 -2.04 16.18 13.48
N HIS A 326 -1.66 15.84 12.27
CA HIS A 326 -0.35 15.26 11.97
C HIS A 326 0.13 15.71 10.59
N TYR A 327 1.42 15.50 10.35
CA TYR A 327 2.08 15.77 9.09
C TYR A 327 3.05 14.63 8.76
N PHE A 328 2.89 14.02 7.60
CA PHE A 328 3.84 13.05 7.08
C PHE A 328 5.01 13.79 6.42
N VAL A 329 6.23 13.61 6.95
CA VAL A 329 7.36 14.46 6.59
C VAL A 329 8.18 13.84 5.45
N ASN A 330 7.83 14.16 4.22
CA ASN A 330 8.56 13.69 3.05
C ASN A 330 9.88 14.42 2.81
N VAL A 331 9.95 15.71 3.15
CA VAL A 331 11.09 16.58 2.85
C VAL A 331 12.12 16.49 3.96
N SER A 332 13.36 16.04 3.61
CA SER A 332 14.43 15.87 4.60
C SER A 332 14.81 17.18 5.29
N ARG A 333 14.82 18.30 4.57
CA ARG A 333 15.08 19.62 5.17
C ARG A 333 14.06 19.97 6.25
N GLN A 334 12.77 19.75 5.99
CA GLN A 334 11.72 19.97 7.00
C GLN A 334 11.95 19.08 8.24
N TRP A 335 12.35 17.83 8.02
CA TRP A 335 12.64 16.88 9.11
C TRP A 335 13.83 17.31 9.95
N ILE A 336 14.95 17.71 9.33
CA ILE A 336 16.22 17.99 10.00
C ILE A 336 16.24 19.42 10.55
N GLU A 337 15.83 20.42 9.77
CA GLU A 337 16.02 21.83 10.08
C GLU A 337 14.76 22.50 10.62
N GLU A 338 13.59 22.26 10.00
CA GLU A 338 12.40 23.06 10.28
C GLU A 338 11.56 22.51 11.43
N LEU A 339 11.55 21.18 11.66
CA LEU A 339 10.89 20.58 12.84
C LEU A 339 11.77 20.68 14.10
N ASN A 340 12.17 21.90 14.44
CA ASN A 340 12.98 22.23 15.61
C ASN A 340 12.54 23.55 16.27
N PHE A 341 11.25 23.85 16.25
CA PHE A 341 10.67 25.06 16.88
C PHE A 341 10.14 24.76 18.29
N PRO A 342 9.75 25.79 19.07
CA PRO A 342 9.42 25.64 20.49
C PRO A 342 8.41 24.54 20.83
N ASP A 343 7.37 24.35 20.03
CA ASP A 343 6.35 23.33 20.31
C ASP A 343 6.90 21.89 20.15
N VAL A 344 7.87 21.69 19.25
CA VAL A 344 8.59 20.42 19.13
C VAL A 344 9.54 20.21 20.30
N GLN A 345 10.32 21.26 20.67
CA GLN A 345 11.28 21.20 21.77
C GLN A 345 10.60 20.99 23.13
N ARG A 346 9.41 21.54 23.30
CA ARG A 346 8.55 21.35 24.48
C ARG A 346 7.77 20.03 24.48
N GLY A 347 7.86 19.24 23.42
CA GLY A 347 7.15 17.97 23.28
C GLY A 347 5.65 18.09 23.02
N LEU A 348 5.12 19.29 22.71
CA LEU A 348 3.73 19.51 22.31
C LEU A 348 3.45 18.85 20.95
N ILE A 349 4.45 18.91 20.07
CA ILE A 349 4.51 18.16 18.81
C ILE A 349 5.54 17.06 18.99
N GLN A 350 5.12 15.84 18.71
CA GLN A 350 5.98 14.65 18.71
C GLN A 350 6.51 14.42 17.31
N LYS A 351 7.77 14.01 17.23
CA LYS A 351 8.51 13.73 15.98
C LYS A 351 9.02 12.30 16.03
N ARG A 352 8.63 11.46 15.07
CA ARG A 352 8.98 10.02 15.06
C ARG A 352 9.45 9.58 13.69
N LYS A 353 10.51 8.78 13.70
CA LYS A 353 11.06 8.03 12.58
C LYS A 353 10.84 6.55 12.87
N ILE A 354 9.88 5.94 12.22
CA ILE A 354 9.38 4.61 12.54
C ILE A 354 9.87 3.63 11.49
N PHE A 355 10.55 2.58 11.94
CA PHE A 355 11.07 1.50 11.11
C PHE A 355 10.16 0.28 11.25
N ASN A 356 9.73 -0.27 10.13
CA ASN A 356 8.92 -1.48 10.07
C ASN A 356 9.10 -2.19 8.72
N ASP A 357 8.36 -3.29 8.48
CA ASP A 357 8.39 -4.08 7.25
C ASP A 357 7.39 -3.58 6.19
N SER A 358 6.98 -2.32 6.25
CA SER A 358 6.13 -1.75 5.20
C SER A 358 6.79 -1.93 3.83
N PRO A 359 6.09 -2.50 2.84
CA PRO A 359 6.67 -2.74 1.53
C PRO A 359 7.22 -1.45 0.92
N THR A 360 8.48 -1.47 0.52
CA THR A 360 9.08 -0.36 -0.20
C THR A 360 8.72 -0.46 -1.67
N GLY A 361 8.37 0.68 -2.26
CA GLY A 361 8.07 0.76 -3.69
C GLY A 361 9.32 0.96 -4.53
N THR A 362 9.13 1.13 -5.82
CA THR A 362 10.17 1.50 -6.77
C THR A 362 9.98 2.95 -7.19
N GLN A 363 11.05 3.73 -7.22
CA GLN A 363 11.02 5.06 -7.81
C GLN A 363 12.24 5.33 -8.67
N GLY A 364 12.05 6.11 -9.71
CA GLY A 364 13.11 6.44 -10.64
C GLY A 364 12.62 7.09 -11.93
N LEU A 365 13.56 7.30 -12.84
CA LEU A 365 13.29 7.85 -14.15
C LEU A 365 13.08 6.70 -15.15
N ALA A 366 11.83 6.46 -15.53
CA ALA A 366 11.44 5.41 -16.45
C ALA A 366 11.73 5.80 -17.89
N PHE A 367 12.34 4.91 -18.68
CA PHE A 367 12.55 5.10 -20.12
C PHE A 367 11.41 4.51 -20.94
N ASN A 368 10.99 5.17 -21.99
CA ASN A 368 10.17 4.56 -23.02
C ASN A 368 11.07 3.89 -24.06
N THR A 369 11.43 2.63 -23.81
CA THR A 369 12.41 1.89 -24.64
C THR A 369 11.92 1.52 -26.04
N ARG A 370 10.66 1.84 -26.39
CA ARG A 370 10.12 1.71 -27.75
C ARG A 370 10.64 2.76 -28.71
N LYS A 371 11.24 3.83 -28.15
CA LYS A 371 11.75 4.97 -28.90
C LYS A 371 13.27 4.99 -28.91
N GLU A 372 13.87 5.38 -30.06
CA GLU A 372 15.26 5.79 -30.12
C GLU A 372 15.46 7.14 -29.41
N PRO A 373 16.56 7.34 -28.68
CA PRO A 373 17.68 6.39 -28.50
C PRO A 373 17.52 5.48 -27.27
N TRP A 374 16.35 5.46 -26.62
CA TRP A 374 16.11 4.74 -25.34
C TRP A 374 16.04 3.23 -25.51
N SER A 375 15.86 2.71 -26.74
CA SER A 375 15.97 1.30 -27.07
C SER A 375 17.38 0.75 -26.83
N ASP A 376 18.43 1.58 -26.98
CA ASP A 376 19.82 1.18 -26.76
C ASP A 376 20.17 1.20 -25.27
N ILE A 377 20.47 0.03 -24.71
CA ILE A 377 20.84 -0.12 -23.30
C ILE A 377 22.09 0.68 -22.90
N ARG A 378 23.02 0.90 -23.83
CA ARG A 378 24.24 1.69 -23.57
C ARG A 378 23.90 3.14 -23.26
N VAL A 379 22.89 3.68 -23.95
CA VAL A 379 22.38 5.04 -23.67
C VAL A 379 21.72 5.09 -22.30
N ARG A 380 20.87 4.11 -21.96
CA ARG A 380 20.21 4.05 -20.65
C ARG A 380 21.22 3.94 -19.50
N ARG A 381 22.23 3.06 -19.66
CA ARG A 381 23.34 2.92 -18.70
C ARG A 381 24.15 4.19 -18.56
N ALA A 382 24.44 4.87 -19.66
CA ALA A 382 25.16 6.14 -19.62
C ALA A 382 24.41 7.20 -18.81
N LEU A 383 23.10 7.35 -19.02
CA LEU A 383 22.28 8.28 -18.25
C LEU A 383 22.21 7.90 -16.76
N ALA A 384 22.20 6.61 -16.45
CA ALA A 384 22.25 6.14 -15.05
C ALA A 384 23.59 6.49 -14.37
N HIS A 385 24.72 6.41 -15.07
CA HIS A 385 26.02 6.84 -14.54
C HIS A 385 26.15 8.36 -14.33
N LEU A 386 25.25 9.16 -14.90
CA LEU A 386 25.23 10.61 -14.73
C LEU A 386 24.36 11.10 -13.57
N LEU A 387 23.59 10.22 -12.92
CA LEU A 387 22.87 10.57 -11.69
C LEU A 387 23.76 10.34 -10.47
N ASN A 388 24.27 11.44 -9.88
CA ASN A 388 25.11 11.38 -8.68
C ASN A 388 24.28 11.17 -7.41
N ARG A 389 23.77 9.94 -7.22
CA ARG A 389 22.90 9.59 -6.07
C ARG A 389 23.59 9.81 -4.73
N GLU A 390 24.85 9.46 -4.61
CA GLU A 390 25.61 9.59 -3.35
C GLU A 390 25.70 11.06 -2.93
N MET A 391 26.08 11.94 -3.85
CA MET A 391 26.13 13.38 -3.58
C MET A 391 24.75 13.96 -3.23
N LEU A 392 23.70 13.54 -3.96
CA LEU A 392 22.32 13.97 -3.68
C LEU A 392 21.86 13.50 -2.29
N ILE A 393 22.12 12.24 -1.93
CA ILE A 393 21.79 11.70 -0.61
C ILE A 393 22.54 12.47 0.48
N GLN A 394 23.83 12.71 0.29
CA GLN A 394 24.65 13.41 1.28
C GLN A 394 24.28 14.89 1.42
N LYS A 395 24.19 15.62 0.31
CA LYS A 395 24.10 17.09 0.32
C LYS A 395 22.69 17.63 0.28
N LEU A 396 21.78 16.95 -0.43
CA LEU A 396 20.41 17.42 -0.58
C LEU A 396 19.47 16.73 0.40
N PHE A 397 19.73 15.46 0.74
CA PHE A 397 18.83 14.66 1.56
C PHE A 397 19.37 14.31 2.94
N TYR A 398 20.45 14.94 3.41
CA TYR A 398 20.98 14.86 4.78
C TYR A 398 21.30 13.43 5.24
N ASN A 399 21.71 12.54 4.31
CA ASN A 399 21.90 11.09 4.54
C ASN A 399 20.65 10.36 5.05
N GLU A 400 19.46 10.89 4.75
CA GLU A 400 18.19 10.31 5.21
C GLU A 400 17.67 9.22 4.27
N TYR A 401 18.33 8.90 3.17
CA TYR A 401 17.92 7.90 2.20
C TYR A 401 19.05 6.93 1.89
N VAL A 402 18.67 5.79 1.31
CA VAL A 402 19.60 4.78 0.78
C VAL A 402 19.40 4.63 -0.73
N PRO A 403 20.46 4.35 -1.52
CA PRO A 403 20.31 4.08 -2.94
C PRO A 403 19.42 2.86 -3.19
N GLN A 404 18.52 2.95 -4.16
CA GLN A 404 17.68 1.83 -4.57
C GLN A 404 18.36 1.03 -5.70
N HIS A 405 18.33 -0.31 -5.58
CA HIS A 405 18.95 -1.24 -6.53
C HIS A 405 18.00 -2.36 -7.00
N THR A 406 16.75 -2.34 -6.57
CA THR A 406 15.75 -3.38 -6.81
C THR A 406 14.42 -2.78 -7.24
N TYR A 407 13.63 -3.58 -7.94
CA TYR A 407 12.25 -3.24 -8.32
C TYR A 407 11.19 -3.77 -7.35
N PHE A 408 11.57 -4.66 -6.44
CA PHE A 408 10.63 -5.30 -5.52
C PHE A 408 10.91 -5.00 -4.04
N GLY A 409 12.09 -4.47 -3.73
CA GLY A 409 12.48 -4.04 -2.39
C GLY A 409 12.75 -5.17 -1.40
N GLY A 410 13.38 -4.81 -0.28
CA GLY A 410 13.54 -5.67 0.88
C GLY A 410 14.12 -7.05 0.57
N ALA A 411 13.48 -8.10 1.06
CA ALA A 411 13.92 -9.50 0.91
C ALA A 411 13.91 -10.02 -0.54
N TYR A 412 13.23 -9.31 -1.45
CA TYR A 412 13.09 -9.68 -2.85
C TYR A 412 14.24 -9.20 -3.74
N GLU A 413 15.12 -8.36 -3.22
CA GLU A 413 16.30 -7.86 -3.94
C GLU A 413 17.22 -9.02 -4.34
N ASN A 414 17.65 -9.02 -5.62
CA ASN A 414 18.75 -9.87 -6.05
C ASN A 414 20.08 -9.26 -5.57
N PRO A 415 20.88 -9.97 -4.78
CA PRO A 415 22.17 -9.45 -4.29
C PRO A 415 23.16 -9.07 -5.40
N GLY A 416 22.99 -9.63 -6.60
CA GLY A 416 23.80 -9.38 -7.79
C GLY A 416 23.35 -8.17 -8.63
N ASN A 417 22.35 -7.42 -8.20
CA ASN A 417 21.88 -6.25 -8.93
C ASN A 417 22.97 -5.20 -9.16
N PRO A 418 22.99 -4.53 -10.32
CA PRO A 418 24.00 -3.53 -10.63
C PRO A 418 23.91 -2.32 -9.68
N LYS A 419 25.03 -2.01 -9.02
CA LYS A 419 25.20 -0.81 -8.20
C LYS A 419 25.85 0.28 -9.05
N THR A 420 25.06 0.95 -9.88
CA THR A 420 25.55 1.96 -10.81
C THR A 420 26.07 3.18 -10.05
N ALA A 421 27.39 3.36 -10.02
CA ALA A 421 28.03 4.52 -9.43
C ALA A 421 28.01 5.72 -10.39
N TYR A 422 28.14 6.94 -9.86
CA TYR A 422 28.36 8.15 -10.67
C TYR A 422 29.72 8.08 -11.36
N ASP A 423 29.71 8.03 -12.70
CA ASP A 423 30.92 7.96 -13.52
C ASP A 423 30.68 8.63 -14.89
N PRO A 424 30.90 9.95 -15.01
CA PRO A 424 30.73 10.67 -16.26
C PRO A 424 31.68 10.19 -17.38
N LYS A 425 32.86 9.65 -17.03
CA LYS A 425 33.77 9.09 -18.02
C LYS A 425 33.19 7.84 -18.65
N ARG A 426 32.74 6.92 -17.82
CA ARG A 426 32.08 5.67 -18.30
C ARG A 426 30.81 5.99 -19.10
N ALA A 427 30.07 7.00 -18.69
CA ALA A 427 28.88 7.46 -19.43
C ALA A 427 29.24 7.91 -20.84
N LEU A 428 30.30 8.72 -20.99
CA LEU A 428 30.78 9.17 -22.32
C LEU A 428 31.31 8.03 -23.19
N GLU A 429 31.98 7.04 -22.60
CA GLU A 429 32.41 5.83 -23.31
C GLU A 429 31.21 5.07 -23.88
N LEU A 430 30.18 4.80 -23.04
CA LEU A 430 28.96 4.12 -23.45
C LEU A 430 28.19 4.87 -24.54
N LEU A 431 28.13 6.19 -24.44
CA LEU A 431 27.52 7.05 -25.48
C LEU A 431 28.30 6.99 -26.79
N ALA A 432 29.62 7.01 -26.74
CA ALA A 432 30.46 6.88 -27.93
C ALA A 432 30.29 5.49 -28.57
N GLU A 433 30.25 4.40 -27.79
CA GLU A 433 29.97 3.04 -28.27
C GLU A 433 28.56 2.95 -28.93
N ALA A 434 27.57 3.75 -28.45
CA ALA A 434 26.25 3.87 -29.04
C ALA A 434 26.19 4.83 -30.26
N GLY A 435 27.32 5.44 -30.64
CA GLY A 435 27.43 6.31 -31.79
C GLY A 435 27.25 7.80 -31.50
N TRP A 436 27.11 8.22 -30.24
CA TRP A 436 27.00 9.60 -29.77
C TRP A 436 28.40 10.14 -29.40
N LYS A 437 29.24 10.43 -30.36
CA LYS A 437 30.63 10.85 -30.16
C LYS A 437 30.97 12.22 -30.77
N GLU A 438 30.20 12.66 -31.75
CA GLU A 438 30.38 13.95 -32.39
C GLU A 438 29.71 15.06 -31.56
N ARG A 439 30.20 16.31 -31.75
CA ARG A 439 29.62 17.49 -31.09
C ARG A 439 29.27 18.55 -32.11
N ASP A 440 28.12 19.19 -31.89
CA ASP A 440 27.75 20.37 -32.69
C ASP A 440 28.48 21.65 -32.21
N ALA A 441 28.18 22.78 -32.86
CA ALA A 441 28.76 24.08 -32.53
C ALA A 441 28.43 24.56 -31.10
N GLN A 442 27.40 24.01 -30.47
CA GLN A 442 26.99 24.29 -29.10
C GLN A 442 27.58 23.28 -28.07
N GLY A 443 28.45 22.36 -28.52
CA GLY A 443 29.08 21.35 -27.69
C GLY A 443 28.15 20.15 -27.33
N ARG A 444 26.97 20.05 -27.95
CA ARG A 444 26.03 18.96 -27.69
C ARG A 444 26.45 17.71 -28.45
N LEU A 445 26.27 16.55 -27.81
CA LEU A 445 26.48 15.26 -28.46
C LEU A 445 25.45 15.05 -29.60
N VAL A 446 25.96 14.66 -30.76
CA VAL A 446 25.16 14.44 -31.98
C VAL A 446 25.41 13.04 -32.56
N LYS A 447 24.36 12.48 -33.17
CA LYS A 447 24.43 11.27 -34.00
C LYS A 447 23.64 11.51 -35.27
N ALA A 448 24.28 11.32 -36.42
CA ALA A 448 23.70 11.65 -37.74
C ALA A 448 23.12 13.08 -37.80
N GLY A 449 23.86 14.08 -37.28
CA GLY A 449 23.46 15.48 -37.25
C GLY A 449 22.32 15.84 -36.25
N ARG A 450 21.78 14.90 -35.48
CA ARG A 450 20.72 15.15 -34.52
C ARG A 450 21.31 15.21 -33.11
N PRO A 451 21.03 16.28 -32.33
CA PRO A 451 21.50 16.38 -30.95
C PRO A 451 20.74 15.40 -30.03
N LEU A 452 21.45 14.93 -28.99
CA LEU A 452 20.83 14.08 -27.93
C LEU A 452 20.02 14.99 -27.00
N ASN A 453 18.72 15.01 -27.23
CA ASN A 453 17.76 15.74 -26.42
C ASN A 453 16.88 14.75 -25.67
N VAL A 454 16.60 15.05 -24.41
CA VAL A 454 15.78 14.25 -23.49
C VAL A 454 14.63 15.12 -23.00
N GLU A 455 13.41 14.67 -23.10
CA GLU A 455 12.27 15.24 -22.36
C GLU A 455 11.99 14.38 -21.12
N LEU A 456 11.95 14.98 -19.94
CA LEU A 456 11.60 14.32 -18.69
C LEU A 456 10.29 14.89 -18.14
N LEU A 457 9.25 14.05 -18.10
CA LEU A 457 7.99 14.37 -17.44
C LEU A 457 8.13 14.20 -15.92
N TYR A 458 7.64 15.18 -15.16
CA TYR A 458 7.51 15.09 -13.71
C TYR A 458 6.30 15.89 -13.23
N TYR A 459 5.77 15.58 -12.02
CA TYR A 459 4.55 16.22 -11.51
C TYR A 459 4.75 16.90 -10.14
N SER A 460 5.83 16.61 -9.44
CA SER A 460 6.09 17.17 -8.12
C SER A 460 7.19 18.23 -8.16
N LYS A 461 6.86 19.45 -7.78
CA LYS A 461 7.85 20.53 -7.64
C LYS A 461 8.95 20.22 -6.62
N THR A 462 8.66 19.33 -5.65
CA THR A 462 9.68 18.89 -4.69
C THR A 462 10.80 18.07 -5.32
N SER A 463 10.60 17.60 -6.56
CA SER A 463 11.65 16.92 -7.35
C SER A 463 12.58 17.89 -8.08
N GLU A 464 12.19 19.14 -8.29
CA GLU A 464 12.96 20.12 -9.08
C GLU A 464 14.41 20.30 -8.60
N PRO A 465 14.70 20.35 -7.29
CA PRO A 465 16.07 20.56 -6.83
C PRO A 465 17.04 19.48 -7.35
N PHE A 466 16.68 18.20 -7.27
CA PHE A 466 17.55 17.14 -7.74
C PHE A 466 17.52 16.99 -9.27
N LEU A 467 16.38 17.20 -9.91
CA LEU A 467 16.25 17.17 -11.38
C LEU A 467 17.07 18.27 -12.04
N THR A 468 17.14 19.46 -11.45
CA THR A 468 17.98 20.57 -11.94
C THR A 468 19.47 20.23 -11.82
N ILE A 469 19.88 19.58 -10.71
CA ILE A 469 21.26 19.09 -10.56
C ILE A 469 21.55 18.05 -11.65
N TYR A 470 20.66 17.09 -11.86
CA TYR A 470 20.82 16.09 -12.91
C TYR A 470 20.85 16.70 -14.31
N GLN A 471 20.02 17.71 -14.59
CA GLN A 471 20.03 18.48 -15.84
C GLN A 471 21.39 19.11 -16.08
N GLU A 472 22.02 19.67 -15.06
CA GLU A 472 23.33 20.28 -15.15
C GLU A 472 24.43 19.23 -15.43
N GLU A 473 24.39 18.06 -14.79
CA GLU A 473 25.31 16.95 -15.06
C GLU A 473 25.20 16.47 -16.51
N LEU A 474 23.98 16.34 -17.04
CA LEU A 474 23.76 16.01 -18.46
C LEU A 474 24.29 17.07 -19.39
N ARG A 475 24.07 18.34 -19.07
CA ARG A 475 24.58 19.47 -19.86
C ARG A 475 26.11 19.48 -19.96
N ARG A 476 26.82 19.17 -18.86
CA ARG A 476 28.30 19.10 -18.81
C ARG A 476 28.87 18.08 -19.80
N VAL A 477 28.18 17.00 -20.05
CA VAL A 477 28.59 15.97 -21.02
C VAL A 477 28.04 16.21 -22.42
N GLY A 478 27.23 17.27 -22.63
CA GLY A 478 26.68 17.65 -23.93
C GLY A 478 25.33 17.05 -24.26
N ILE A 479 24.54 16.69 -23.24
CA ILE A 479 23.15 16.21 -23.37
C ILE A 479 22.21 17.32 -22.94
N SER A 480 21.17 17.60 -23.72
CA SER A 480 20.12 18.56 -23.35
C SER A 480 18.97 17.86 -22.66
N LEU A 481 18.66 18.20 -21.40
CA LEU A 481 17.48 17.73 -20.68
C LEU A 481 16.43 18.85 -20.59
N ASN A 482 15.23 18.59 -21.09
CA ASN A 482 14.07 19.44 -20.95
C ASN A 482 13.17 18.91 -19.82
N LEU A 483 13.04 19.66 -18.74
CA LEU A 483 12.18 19.32 -17.60
C LEU A 483 10.77 19.84 -17.88
N ARG A 484 9.79 18.94 -17.92
CA ARG A 484 8.37 19.25 -18.19
C ARG A 484 7.50 18.92 -17.00
N LEU A 485 7.12 19.96 -16.24
CA LEU A 485 6.16 19.85 -15.15
C LEU A 485 4.73 19.73 -15.69
N VAL A 486 3.99 18.73 -15.23
CA VAL A 486 2.58 18.50 -15.53
C VAL A 486 1.83 18.11 -14.25
N THR A 487 0.50 18.07 -14.28
CA THR A 487 -0.27 17.52 -13.15
C THR A 487 -0.05 16.00 -13.04
N GLY A 488 -0.22 15.44 -11.85
CA GLY A 488 -0.10 13.99 -11.63
C GLY A 488 -1.04 13.18 -12.53
N GLU A 489 -2.28 13.62 -12.70
CA GLU A 489 -3.25 13.01 -13.61
C GLU A 489 -2.78 13.05 -15.07
N THR A 490 -2.35 14.22 -15.55
CA THR A 490 -1.83 14.38 -16.93
C THR A 490 -0.60 13.50 -17.15
N MET A 491 0.31 13.45 -16.18
CA MET A 491 1.50 12.60 -16.27
C MET A 491 1.11 11.13 -16.39
N PHE A 492 0.21 10.66 -15.53
CA PHE A 492 -0.26 9.28 -15.55
C PHE A 492 -0.91 8.94 -16.90
N GLN A 493 -1.79 9.78 -17.42
CA GLN A 493 -2.41 9.59 -18.74
C GLN A 493 -1.37 9.52 -19.87
N LEU A 494 -0.39 10.45 -19.91
CA LEU A 494 0.67 10.44 -20.92
C LEU A 494 1.50 9.17 -20.86
N VAL A 495 1.85 8.71 -19.65
CA VAL A 495 2.63 7.50 -19.44
C VAL A 495 1.84 6.25 -19.86
N MET A 496 0.56 6.13 -19.45
CA MET A 496 -0.31 5.01 -19.82
C MET A 496 -0.54 4.94 -21.35
N GLN A 497 -0.55 6.08 -22.03
CA GLN A 497 -0.64 6.18 -23.49
C GLN A 497 0.72 6.09 -24.19
N ARG A 498 1.82 5.82 -23.47
CA ARG A 498 3.19 5.72 -24.01
C ARG A 498 3.71 7.00 -24.70
N ARG A 499 3.20 8.17 -24.28
CA ARG A 499 3.50 9.50 -24.85
C ARG A 499 4.53 10.24 -24.01
N PHE A 500 5.69 9.65 -23.79
CA PHE A 500 6.82 10.21 -23.06
C PHE A 500 8.14 9.71 -23.62
N ASP A 501 9.25 10.35 -23.25
CA ASP A 501 10.61 9.87 -23.44
C ASP A 501 11.15 9.31 -22.12
N LEU A 502 11.30 10.16 -21.11
CA LEU A 502 11.52 9.78 -19.73
C LEU A 502 10.38 10.31 -18.85
N ALA A 503 10.10 9.59 -17.76
CA ALA A 503 9.10 10.01 -16.77
C ALA A 503 9.60 9.69 -15.36
N ALA A 504 9.49 10.66 -14.44
CA ALA A 504 9.76 10.44 -13.02
C ALA A 504 8.60 9.66 -12.37
N MET A 505 8.73 8.34 -12.33
CA MET A 505 7.67 7.42 -11.89
C MET A 505 8.00 6.74 -10.56
N GLY A 506 6.99 6.61 -9.72
CA GLY A 506 7.05 5.80 -8.52
C GLY A 506 5.93 4.76 -8.48
N TRP A 507 6.23 3.58 -7.99
CA TRP A 507 5.29 2.49 -7.80
C TRP A 507 5.24 2.12 -6.32
N GLY A 508 4.05 1.88 -5.79
CA GLY A 508 3.90 1.42 -4.41
C GLY A 508 4.49 0.02 -4.21
N GLY A 509 5.04 -0.20 -3.04
CA GLY A 509 5.47 -1.53 -2.63
C GLY A 509 4.29 -2.46 -2.48
N LEU A 510 4.48 -3.71 -2.86
CA LEU A 510 3.54 -4.80 -2.61
C LEU A 510 4.16 -5.74 -1.59
N LEU A 511 3.39 -6.13 -0.58
CA LEU A 511 3.83 -7.13 0.40
C LEU A 511 4.28 -8.42 -0.29
N PHE A 512 3.58 -8.78 -1.35
CA PHE A 512 3.93 -9.88 -2.24
C PHE A 512 4.00 -9.34 -3.68
N PRO A 513 5.19 -9.32 -4.28
CA PRO A 513 5.36 -8.79 -5.63
C PRO A 513 4.42 -9.43 -6.64
N ASN A 514 3.87 -8.61 -7.53
CA ASN A 514 3.15 -9.06 -8.70
C ASN A 514 3.89 -8.60 -9.98
N PRO A 515 4.94 -9.32 -10.38
CA PRO A 515 5.77 -8.91 -11.50
C PRO A 515 5.07 -9.00 -12.86
N GLU A 516 4.02 -9.83 -13.00
CA GLU A 516 3.27 -10.04 -14.25
C GLU A 516 2.78 -8.72 -14.85
N THR A 517 2.18 -7.85 -14.03
CA THR A 517 1.53 -6.62 -14.49
C THR A 517 2.50 -5.58 -15.08
N SER A 518 3.77 -5.62 -14.67
CA SER A 518 4.79 -4.63 -15.07
C SER A 518 5.82 -5.19 -16.04
N TRP A 519 6.02 -6.51 -16.06
CA TRP A 519 7.17 -7.10 -16.75
C TRP A 519 6.83 -8.20 -17.77
N HIS A 520 5.56 -8.61 -17.91
CA HIS A 520 5.19 -9.58 -18.93
C HIS A 520 5.27 -8.95 -20.34
N SER A 521 5.94 -9.64 -21.27
CA SER A 521 6.22 -9.15 -22.62
C SER A 521 4.96 -8.83 -23.44
N SER A 522 3.85 -9.55 -23.22
CA SER A 522 2.58 -9.30 -23.93
C SER A 522 1.96 -7.92 -23.62
N LEU A 523 2.35 -7.29 -22.50
CA LEU A 523 1.86 -5.98 -22.08
C LEU A 523 2.68 -4.83 -22.67
N ALA A 524 3.85 -5.12 -23.22
CA ALA A 524 4.82 -4.12 -23.65
C ALA A 524 4.27 -3.11 -24.65
N ASP A 525 3.49 -3.55 -25.63
CA ASP A 525 2.98 -2.71 -26.72
C ASP A 525 1.49 -2.34 -26.56
N VAL A 526 0.91 -2.65 -25.41
CA VAL A 526 -0.49 -2.33 -25.08
C VAL A 526 -0.54 -1.10 -24.18
N ASN A 527 -1.46 -0.18 -24.40
CA ASN A 527 -1.71 0.96 -23.53
C ASN A 527 -2.41 0.54 -22.23
N ASP A 528 -2.47 1.43 -21.27
CA ASP A 528 -3.25 1.32 -20.04
C ASP A 528 -2.90 0.11 -19.17
N ASN A 529 -1.60 -0.20 -19.07
CA ASN A 529 -1.03 -1.21 -18.17
C ASN A 529 0.32 -0.75 -17.61
N ASN A 530 0.84 -1.49 -16.62
CA ASN A 530 2.03 -1.09 -15.87
C ASN A 530 3.37 -1.38 -16.58
N ASN A 531 3.40 -2.11 -17.69
CA ASN A 531 4.61 -2.25 -18.50
C ASN A 531 4.84 -0.98 -19.33
N ILE A 532 5.04 0.14 -18.63
CA ILE A 532 5.14 1.47 -19.23
C ILE A 532 6.42 1.64 -20.06
N THR A 533 7.46 0.90 -19.73
CA THR A 533 8.78 1.03 -20.36
C THR A 533 8.94 0.25 -21.66
N GLY A 534 8.07 -0.74 -21.92
CA GLY A 534 8.18 -1.63 -23.09
C GLY A 534 9.13 -2.81 -22.88
N PHE A 535 9.28 -3.26 -21.64
CA PHE A 535 10.10 -4.41 -21.31
C PHE A 535 9.59 -5.69 -21.98
N LYS A 536 10.53 -6.47 -22.54
CA LYS A 536 10.28 -7.79 -23.10
C LYS A 536 11.47 -8.69 -22.81
N ASP A 537 11.21 -9.84 -22.22
CA ASP A 537 12.21 -10.86 -21.96
C ASP A 537 11.53 -12.24 -21.82
N THR A 538 11.91 -13.20 -22.66
CA THR A 538 11.29 -14.54 -22.68
C THR A 538 11.56 -15.30 -21.38
N ARG A 539 12.75 -15.14 -20.78
CA ARG A 539 13.08 -15.80 -19.51
C ARG A 539 12.22 -15.26 -18.38
N VAL A 540 11.99 -13.95 -18.35
CA VAL A 540 11.07 -13.36 -17.37
C VAL A 540 9.65 -13.90 -17.58
N ASP A 541 9.15 -13.99 -18.80
CA ASP A 541 7.82 -14.56 -19.07
C ASP A 541 7.68 -16.01 -18.54
N GLU A 542 8.71 -16.85 -18.71
CA GLU A 542 8.76 -18.19 -18.13
C GLU A 542 8.76 -18.19 -16.61
N LEU A 543 9.58 -17.31 -16.01
CA LEU A 543 9.67 -17.16 -14.56
C LEU A 543 8.38 -16.65 -13.93
N LEU A 544 7.63 -15.78 -14.62
CA LEU A 544 6.31 -15.32 -14.18
C LEU A 544 5.32 -16.48 -14.01
N VAL A 545 5.31 -17.42 -14.98
CA VAL A 545 4.47 -18.62 -14.91
C VAL A 545 4.93 -19.54 -13.77
N ALA A 546 6.25 -19.72 -13.61
CA ALA A 546 6.81 -20.54 -12.54
C ALA A 546 6.49 -19.92 -11.15
N TYR A 547 6.64 -18.62 -11.00
CA TYR A 547 6.32 -17.88 -9.78
C TYR A 547 4.86 -18.05 -9.37
N ASP A 548 3.94 -17.96 -10.31
CA ASP A 548 2.51 -18.09 -10.06
C ASP A 548 2.11 -19.50 -9.58
N ARG A 549 2.82 -20.52 -10.04
CA ARG A 549 2.54 -21.92 -9.72
C ARG A 549 3.31 -22.46 -8.52
N GLU A 550 4.28 -21.72 -8.00
CA GLU A 550 5.10 -22.14 -6.87
C GLU A 550 4.42 -21.79 -5.54
N PHE A 551 4.09 -22.80 -4.73
CA PHE A 551 3.47 -22.62 -3.42
C PHE A 551 4.47 -22.61 -2.27
N ASP A 552 5.70 -23.07 -2.50
CA ASP A 552 6.78 -22.94 -1.53
C ASP A 552 7.34 -21.51 -1.52
N GLN A 553 7.35 -20.90 -0.35
CA GLN A 553 7.77 -19.50 -0.19
C GLN A 553 9.25 -19.28 -0.51
N ALA A 554 10.12 -20.20 -0.10
CA ALA A 554 11.55 -20.05 -0.33
C ALA A 554 11.88 -20.12 -1.82
N LYS A 555 11.23 -21.05 -2.54
CA LYS A 555 11.39 -21.17 -4.00
C LYS A 555 10.79 -19.96 -4.73
N ARG A 556 9.65 -19.43 -4.27
CA ARG A 556 9.12 -18.17 -4.82
C ARG A 556 10.10 -17.02 -4.66
N LEU A 557 10.77 -16.95 -3.50
CA LEU A 557 11.79 -15.93 -3.25
C LEU A 557 12.97 -16.05 -4.23
N GLU A 558 13.41 -17.26 -4.54
CA GLU A 558 14.47 -17.49 -5.53
C GLU A 558 14.02 -17.02 -6.93
N ILE A 559 12.80 -17.38 -7.34
CA ILE A 559 12.25 -16.98 -8.64
C ILE A 559 12.14 -15.46 -8.77
N ILE A 560 11.57 -14.79 -7.76
CA ILE A 560 11.38 -13.33 -7.84
C ILE A 560 12.73 -12.58 -7.81
N ARG A 561 13.75 -13.10 -7.12
CA ARG A 561 15.10 -12.56 -7.16
C ARG A 561 15.75 -12.73 -8.52
N GLU A 562 15.53 -13.86 -9.21
CA GLU A 562 16.01 -14.04 -10.60
C GLU A 562 15.35 -13.02 -11.53
N ILE A 563 14.03 -12.82 -11.42
CA ILE A 563 13.31 -11.79 -12.17
C ILE A 563 13.89 -10.39 -11.88
N ASP A 564 14.10 -10.04 -10.61
CA ASP A 564 14.67 -8.76 -10.20
C ASP A 564 16.04 -8.54 -10.81
N GLY A 565 16.90 -9.56 -10.83
CA GLY A 565 18.21 -9.52 -11.45
C GLY A 565 18.17 -9.23 -12.95
N ILE A 566 17.28 -9.89 -13.70
CA ILE A 566 17.13 -9.68 -15.15
C ILE A 566 16.63 -8.26 -15.41
N VAL A 567 15.59 -7.82 -14.71
CA VAL A 567 14.99 -6.49 -14.89
C VAL A 567 15.96 -5.37 -14.49
N ALA A 568 16.72 -5.54 -13.40
CA ALA A 568 17.71 -4.56 -12.96
C ALA A 568 18.83 -4.40 -14.01
N ASN A 569 19.31 -5.49 -14.59
CA ASN A 569 20.33 -5.46 -15.63
C ASN A 569 19.84 -4.86 -16.95
N ALA A 570 18.54 -4.85 -17.21
CA ALA A 570 17.96 -4.25 -18.40
C ALA A 570 17.90 -2.70 -18.35
N HIS A 571 18.11 -2.08 -17.19
CA HIS A 571 18.14 -0.62 -17.01
C HIS A 571 16.94 0.11 -17.63
N HIS A 572 15.73 -0.36 -17.38
CA HIS A 572 14.50 0.30 -17.84
C HIS A 572 14.15 1.54 -17.01
N TYR A 573 14.78 1.68 -15.83
CA TYR A 573 14.71 2.85 -14.96
C TYR A 573 16.12 3.28 -14.55
N ILE A 574 16.30 4.55 -14.30
CA ILE A 574 17.36 5.05 -13.43
C ILE A 574 16.76 5.04 -12.03
N LEU A 575 17.07 4.00 -11.25
CA LEU A 575 16.59 3.88 -9.87
C LEU A 575 17.19 4.98 -9.01
N GLU A 576 16.38 5.57 -8.15
CA GLU A 576 16.75 6.69 -7.29
C GLU A 576 17.19 6.22 -5.90
N TRP A 577 16.41 6.45 -4.90
CA TRP A 577 16.68 6.14 -3.48
C TRP A 577 15.40 5.75 -2.77
N ASP A 578 15.54 5.17 -1.59
CA ASP A 578 14.44 4.80 -0.73
C ASP A 578 14.66 5.26 0.72
N ALA A 579 13.56 5.38 1.47
CA ALA A 579 13.56 5.61 2.90
C ALA A 579 13.03 4.35 3.61
N PRO A 580 13.88 3.56 4.29
CA PRO A 580 13.44 2.34 4.98
C PRO A 580 12.71 2.66 6.30
N PHE A 581 11.99 3.78 6.35
CA PHE A 581 11.27 4.27 7.53
C PHE A 581 10.17 5.26 7.14
N HIS A 582 9.30 5.56 8.12
CA HIS A 582 8.27 6.59 8.01
C HIS A 582 8.58 7.74 8.97
N ARG A 583 8.56 8.99 8.49
CA ARG A 583 8.72 10.18 9.32
C ARG A 583 7.37 10.84 9.51
N ILE A 584 6.95 10.98 10.77
CA ILE A 584 5.73 11.69 11.14
C ILE A 584 6.00 12.73 12.20
N ALA A 585 5.25 13.83 12.15
CA ALA A 585 5.08 14.76 13.23
C ALA A 585 3.60 14.84 13.57
N TYR A 586 3.25 14.92 14.87
CA TYR A 586 1.85 14.97 15.31
C TYR A 586 1.71 15.73 16.63
N TRP A 587 0.58 16.38 16.80
CA TRP A 587 0.24 17.02 18.05
C TRP A 587 -0.01 15.97 19.14
N ASN A 588 0.62 16.13 20.31
CA ASN A 588 0.63 15.15 21.40
C ASN A 588 -0.71 15.09 22.16
N LYS A 589 -1.76 14.76 21.45
CA LYS A 589 -3.14 14.58 21.97
C LYS A 589 -3.75 13.24 21.64
N PHE A 590 -2.94 12.32 21.08
CA PHE A 590 -3.39 11.01 20.68
C PHE A 590 -2.80 9.91 21.57
N GLY A 591 -3.59 8.87 21.77
CA GLY A 591 -3.10 7.57 22.13
C GLY A 591 -2.86 6.75 20.85
N HIS A 592 -1.93 5.84 20.91
CA HIS A 592 -1.55 4.95 19.81
C HIS A 592 -0.90 3.68 20.36
N PRO A 593 -0.83 2.57 19.61
CA PRO A 593 0.02 1.44 19.95
C PRO A 593 1.48 1.89 20.09
N ASP A 594 2.27 1.17 20.89
CA ASP A 594 3.70 1.47 21.05
C ASP A 594 4.47 1.37 19.72
N SER A 595 3.96 0.57 18.79
CA SER A 595 4.48 0.43 17.42
C SER A 595 4.13 1.60 16.48
N TYR A 596 3.22 2.47 16.86
CA TYR A 596 2.66 3.57 16.05
C TYR A 596 1.84 3.09 14.86
N PHE A 597 2.38 2.17 14.06
CA PHE A 597 1.77 1.56 12.87
C PHE A 597 1.83 0.04 12.99
N THR A 598 1.12 -0.64 12.14
CA THR A 598 1.25 -2.09 12.00
C THR A 598 2.64 -2.45 11.45
N ARG A 599 3.03 -3.72 11.55
CA ARG A 599 4.32 -4.20 11.05
C ARG A 599 4.55 -3.89 9.57
N ILE A 600 3.49 -3.98 8.77
CA ILE A 600 3.54 -3.79 7.31
C ILE A 600 2.84 -2.51 6.84
N GLY A 601 2.35 -1.68 7.77
CA GLY A 601 1.61 -0.45 7.48
C GLY A 601 2.47 0.81 7.52
N ASP A 602 1.82 1.95 7.39
CA ASP A 602 2.44 3.26 7.44
C ASP A 602 1.48 4.28 8.11
N TYR A 603 1.72 5.59 7.92
CA TYR A 603 0.87 6.65 8.47
C TYR A 603 -0.63 6.53 8.11
N ARG A 604 -0.97 5.77 7.07
CA ARG A 604 -2.36 5.48 6.68
C ARG A 604 -3.06 4.54 7.65
N ASP A 605 -2.33 3.89 8.56
CA ASP A 605 -2.90 3.12 9.66
C ASP A 605 -3.45 4.01 10.78
N MET A 606 -3.01 5.27 10.88
CA MET A 606 -3.41 6.18 11.98
C MET A 606 -4.93 6.28 12.15
N PRO A 607 -5.72 6.46 11.08
CA PRO A 607 -7.18 6.57 11.20
C PRO A 607 -7.84 5.36 11.86
N SER A 608 -7.28 4.16 11.68
CA SER A 608 -7.84 2.92 12.26
C SER A 608 -7.25 2.56 13.61
N LEU A 609 -5.94 2.83 13.84
CA LEU A 609 -5.20 2.39 15.03
C LEU A 609 -5.22 3.40 16.17
N TRP A 610 -5.15 4.68 15.87
CA TRP A 610 -4.98 5.73 16.87
C TRP A 610 -6.33 6.13 17.46
N TRP A 611 -6.28 6.84 18.60
CA TRP A 611 -7.47 7.38 19.27
C TRP A 611 -7.20 8.75 19.88
N ARG A 612 -8.25 9.49 20.10
CA ARG A 612 -8.20 10.73 20.87
C ARG A 612 -7.99 10.40 22.34
N ASP A 613 -6.90 10.90 22.93
CA ASP A 613 -6.63 10.82 24.36
C ASP A 613 -7.08 12.12 25.03
N GLN A 614 -8.21 12.07 25.70
CA GLN A 614 -8.83 13.26 26.32
C GLN A 614 -7.93 13.91 27.36
N GLN A 615 -7.16 13.13 28.12
CA GLN A 615 -6.25 13.65 29.13
C GLN A 615 -5.08 14.39 28.48
N LYS A 616 -4.44 13.78 27.49
CA LYS A 616 -3.37 14.42 26.72
C LYS A 616 -3.85 15.69 26.01
N GLU A 617 -5.04 15.65 25.44
CA GLU A 617 -5.61 16.81 24.76
C GLU A 617 -5.87 17.98 25.72
N ALA A 618 -6.41 17.71 26.91
CA ALA A 618 -6.61 18.74 27.95
C ALA A 618 -5.26 19.33 28.41
N GLN A 619 -4.27 18.49 28.65
CA GLN A 619 -2.91 18.90 28.99
C GLN A 619 -2.27 19.74 27.87
N LEU A 620 -2.41 19.33 26.62
CA LEU A 620 -1.92 20.07 25.46
C LEU A 620 -2.58 21.45 25.35
N ALA A 621 -3.89 21.52 25.54
CA ALA A 621 -4.61 22.81 25.53
C ALA A 621 -4.12 23.76 26.64
N GLN A 622 -3.78 23.25 27.82
CA GLN A 622 -3.17 24.02 28.89
C GLN A 622 -1.75 24.47 28.52
N ALA A 623 -0.91 23.54 28.02
CA ALA A 623 0.48 23.85 27.66
C ALA A 623 0.61 24.84 26.48
N ARG A 624 -0.37 24.95 25.62
CA ARG A 624 -0.42 25.99 24.57
C ARG A 624 -0.66 27.41 25.16
N ARG A 625 -1.23 27.50 26.37
CA ARG A 625 -1.46 28.76 27.07
C ARG A 625 -0.34 29.08 28.09
N ASP A 626 0.31 28.04 28.60
CA ASP A 626 1.38 28.14 29.58
C ASP A 626 2.71 27.68 28.98
N SER A 627 3.58 28.61 28.67
CA SER A 627 4.87 28.32 28.02
C SER A 627 5.85 27.53 28.91
N SER A 628 5.60 27.47 30.24
CA SER A 628 6.43 26.72 31.19
C SER A 628 6.14 25.22 31.17
N MET A 629 4.97 24.78 30.67
CA MET A 629 4.59 23.38 30.59
C MET A 629 5.31 22.70 29.43
N THR A 630 5.85 21.50 29.70
CA THR A 630 6.53 20.65 28.72
C THR A 630 6.03 19.22 28.83
N PHE A 631 6.18 18.48 27.76
CA PHE A 631 5.97 17.03 27.71
C PHE A 631 7.29 16.31 27.42
N ALA A 632 7.35 15.02 27.72
CA ALA A 632 8.48 14.21 27.30
C ALA A 632 8.55 14.17 25.77
N VAL A 633 9.69 14.56 25.22
CA VAL A 633 9.92 14.51 23.76
C VAL A 633 10.04 13.05 23.28
N GLY A 634 10.58 12.16 24.14
CA GLY A 634 10.79 10.76 23.80
C GLY A 634 11.88 10.54 22.73
N THR A 635 12.06 9.30 22.32
CA THR A 635 13.03 8.93 21.27
C THR A 635 12.45 9.23 19.89
N THR A 636 13.27 9.83 19.02
CA THR A 636 12.87 10.12 17.65
C THR A 636 12.80 8.86 16.79
N GLU A 637 13.78 7.95 16.93
CA GLU A 637 13.79 6.67 16.19
C GLU A 637 13.06 5.58 16.97
N VAL A 638 12.17 4.87 16.30
CA VAL A 638 11.34 3.82 16.87
C VAL A 638 11.47 2.56 16.00
N ARG A 639 11.89 1.44 16.61
CA ARG A 639 12.09 0.13 15.97
C ARG A 639 11.29 -0.95 16.71
N PRO A 640 9.96 -0.94 16.62
CA PRO A 640 9.12 -1.78 17.47
C PRO A 640 9.19 -3.28 17.11
N TRP A 641 9.67 -3.58 15.92
CA TRP A 641 9.71 -4.94 15.36
C TRP A 641 11.11 -5.56 15.40
N GLY A 642 12.03 -5.00 16.20
CA GLY A 642 13.44 -5.42 16.29
C GLY A 642 14.30 -4.82 15.16
N ASN A 643 15.51 -5.33 14.98
CA ASN A 643 16.41 -4.92 13.89
C ASN A 643 15.97 -5.53 12.54
N LEU A 644 14.77 -5.20 12.11
CA LEU A 644 14.26 -5.53 10.79
C LEU A 644 14.85 -4.52 9.80
N GLY A 645 15.99 -4.78 9.28
CA GLY A 645 16.70 -3.84 8.40
C GLY A 645 18.02 -4.37 7.90
N GLU A 646 18.39 -5.59 8.29
CA GLU A 646 19.39 -6.33 7.53
C GLU A 646 18.69 -6.96 6.32
N PRO A 647 19.10 -6.63 5.09
CA PRO A 647 18.56 -7.27 3.89
C PRO A 647 18.76 -8.78 4.00
N GLY A 648 17.67 -9.53 4.10
CA GLY A 648 17.70 -10.99 4.12
C GLY A 648 17.41 -11.69 5.45
N ALA A 649 17.03 -10.96 6.51
CA ALA A 649 16.48 -11.63 7.70
C ALA A 649 15.15 -12.30 7.32
N PRO A 650 15.04 -13.64 7.42
CA PRO A 650 13.78 -14.30 7.13
C PRO A 650 12.72 -13.77 8.10
N VAL A 651 11.50 -13.58 7.63
CA VAL A 651 10.33 -13.28 8.45
C VAL A 651 10.24 -14.40 9.49
N SER A 652 10.77 -14.17 10.70
CA SER A 652 10.73 -15.15 11.77
C SER A 652 9.29 -15.28 12.24
N GLY A 653 8.62 -16.32 11.80
CA GLY A 653 7.24 -16.56 12.21
C GLY A 653 6.42 -17.49 11.33
N THR A 654 7.06 -18.34 10.53
CA THR A 654 6.37 -19.44 9.86
C THR A 654 7.06 -20.75 10.20
N ARG A 655 6.66 -21.33 11.31
CA ARG A 655 6.69 -22.79 11.51
C ARG A 655 5.29 -23.31 11.45
#